data_d96f2ec212fc288a8c1bd50fcc487189
#
_entry.id   d96f2ec212fc288a8c1bd50fcc487189
#
_cell.length_a   1.000
_cell.length_b   1.000
_cell.length_c   1.000
_cell.angle_alpha   90.00
_cell.angle_beta   90.00
_cell.angle_gamma   90.00
#
_symmetry.space_group_name_H-M   'P 1'
#
loop_
_entity.id
_entity.type
_entity.pdbx_description
1 polymer ?
#
loop_
_entity_poly.entity_id
_entity_poly.type
_entity_poly.pdbx_seq_one_letter_code
_entity_poly.pdbx_strand_id
1 'polypeptide(L)'
;DFNVEIVDQDLMRVMQTEINDVTKLPVQCKHGAIVKISNTRMSDEDDYYVQFNGENGKSGPGQWTEVAEPGIVKSLDATTMPHVLQRQSISGTNPVIFLAKKYEWEDRKVGDDVTNPIPSFVGEKINRVLFFRNRLVLLAGENVVTSRPGSIAKPNFWSDSALTVSAVDPIDISCASTYPSALFDAIEINTGLLCFSTNAQFLLSSDDTIMNPDTAKLRAVSWFNYNKVIPPISLGQTTGYIDNSNKYSRFMEMANIVREGEPAVVNTSKVVPTLLPKDIDLFTNSKENNIVLFGKTDSDTVIGFRYLNQADKRLQAAWFKWKFNNPLKYHFCIEDSYYLIDTDNFLQKVNLIQADADPSIDQDNTNYLIHLDNYTTVSGGTFASATNKTTFTNQSDWIDQVTSPNGKLVVVDTDPSTTREGRYAECTVINNDDFTIPGDWSREVTSITVTNGGSGYTSAPTVTISGGGGSAATATATIESGAVTAVTINNNGYNFTSVPTVAFSGGGGSSAAATAAIHTGEFNIGYLYDYQVDFPRFYLQKTSDDSVSSDINSKLTVHRMKLNFGKIGLYETTLTRVGKAAYTEIYESTDLDEYDASDAPYLDEKIKDIPVYERNLNVDVTLKSSHPAPATLRSMSWEGDWSPMHYRRV
;
A
#
# COMPACT_ATOMS: atom_id res chain seq x y z
N ASP A 1 -9.78 -73.90 -23.10
CA ASP A 1 -8.36 -73.68 -23.46
C ASP A 1 -8.17 -73.96 -24.94
N PHE A 2 -7.95 -72.94 -25.72
CA PHE A 2 -7.56 -73.04 -27.13
C PHE A 2 -6.03 -72.99 -27.21
N ASN A 3 -5.43 -74.05 -27.70
CA ASN A 3 -4.03 -74.11 -28.02
C ASN A 3 -3.88 -73.55 -29.44
N VAL A 4 -3.33 -72.34 -29.59
CA VAL A 4 -3.09 -71.70 -30.88
C VAL A 4 -1.63 -71.91 -31.27
N GLU A 5 -1.40 -72.74 -32.27
CA GLU A 5 -0.07 -72.95 -32.85
C GLU A 5 0.06 -72.06 -34.06
N ILE A 6 1.06 -71.14 -34.03
CA ILE A 6 1.37 -70.20 -35.10
C ILE A 6 2.40 -70.86 -36.01
N VAL A 7 2.01 -71.19 -37.22
CA VAL A 7 2.89 -71.83 -38.20
C VAL A 7 3.85 -70.89 -38.86
N ASP A 8 3.47 -69.60 -38.99
CA ASP A 8 4.31 -68.55 -39.55
C ASP A 8 4.13 -67.27 -38.71
N GLN A 9 5.19 -66.90 -37.97
CA GLN A 9 5.20 -65.75 -37.08
C GLN A 9 5.29 -64.41 -37.84
N ASP A 10 5.65 -64.41 -39.08
CA ASP A 10 5.74 -63.19 -39.89
C ASP A 10 4.38 -62.81 -40.51
N LEU A 11 3.48 -63.81 -40.65
CA LEU A 11 2.13 -63.57 -41.17
C LEU A 11 1.05 -63.33 -40.12
N MET A 12 1.19 -63.92 -38.93
CA MET A 12 0.21 -63.76 -37.83
C MET A 12 0.87 -63.95 -36.48
N ARG A 13 0.68 -63.03 -35.58
CA ARG A 13 1.11 -63.13 -34.17
C ARG A 13 -0.09 -62.98 -33.25
N VAL A 14 -0.30 -63.90 -32.36
CA VAL A 14 -1.31 -63.82 -31.30
C VAL A 14 -0.68 -63.10 -30.10
N MET A 15 -1.32 -62.05 -29.66
CA MET A 15 -0.93 -61.33 -28.45
C MET A 15 -1.96 -61.52 -27.34
N GLN A 16 -1.49 -61.68 -26.14
CA GLN A 16 -2.27 -61.51 -24.93
C GLN A 16 -2.40 -60.03 -24.59
N THR A 17 -3.36 -59.71 -23.73
CA THR A 17 -3.53 -58.34 -23.23
C THR A 17 -2.39 -57.92 -22.31
N GLU A 18 -1.56 -58.83 -21.85
CA GLU A 18 -0.41 -58.66 -21.00
C GLU A 18 0.80 -59.40 -21.56
N ILE A 19 1.97 -58.73 -21.59
CA ILE A 19 3.23 -59.26 -22.09
C ILE A 19 4.34 -58.87 -21.12
N ASN A 20 5.31 -59.79 -20.91
CA ASN A 20 6.42 -59.57 -19.98
C ASN A 20 7.68 -58.94 -20.61
N ASP A 21 7.66 -58.56 -21.88
CA ASP A 21 8.80 -58.01 -22.58
C ASP A 21 8.35 -57.19 -23.80
N VAL A 22 8.72 -55.94 -23.86
CA VAL A 22 8.41 -55.00 -24.94
C VAL A 22 8.95 -55.45 -26.30
N THR A 23 10.03 -56.22 -26.32
CA THR A 23 10.61 -56.74 -27.56
C THR A 23 9.73 -57.76 -28.27
N LYS A 24 8.77 -58.31 -27.57
CA LYS A 24 7.79 -59.25 -28.13
C LYS A 24 6.61 -58.57 -28.83
N LEU A 25 6.54 -57.26 -28.77
CA LEU A 25 5.50 -56.51 -29.47
C LEU A 25 5.69 -56.54 -30.97
N PRO A 26 4.62 -56.73 -31.75
CA PRO A 26 4.69 -56.75 -33.22
C PRO A 26 4.89 -55.34 -33.78
N VAL A 27 5.59 -55.27 -34.93
CA VAL A 27 5.79 -54.00 -35.66
C VAL A 27 4.54 -53.59 -36.47
N GLN A 28 3.57 -54.50 -36.60
CA GLN A 28 2.27 -54.26 -37.27
C GLN A 28 1.15 -54.70 -36.34
N CYS A 29 0.17 -53.82 -36.11
CA CYS A 29 -0.96 -54.12 -35.24
C CYS A 29 -2.19 -53.30 -35.62
N LYS A 30 -3.30 -53.59 -34.97
CA LYS A 30 -4.50 -52.75 -35.04
C LYS A 30 -4.23 -51.38 -34.39
N HIS A 31 -4.52 -50.31 -35.12
CA HIS A 31 -4.45 -48.98 -34.54
C HIS A 31 -5.32 -48.89 -33.26
N GLY A 32 -4.77 -48.31 -32.19
CA GLY A 32 -5.43 -48.17 -30.91
C GLY A 32 -5.43 -49.45 -30.02
N ALA A 33 -4.74 -50.55 -30.43
CA ALA A 33 -4.57 -51.72 -29.57
C ALA A 33 -3.71 -51.34 -28.33
N ILE A 34 -4.17 -51.71 -27.12
CA ILE A 34 -3.47 -51.46 -25.87
C ILE A 34 -3.03 -52.76 -25.25
N VAL A 35 -1.81 -52.83 -24.76
CA VAL A 35 -1.19 -53.97 -24.11
C VAL A 35 -0.52 -53.55 -22.82
N LYS A 36 -0.67 -54.31 -21.74
CA LYS A 36 0.05 -54.15 -20.49
C LYS A 36 1.43 -54.81 -20.61
N ILE A 37 2.48 -54.09 -20.27
CA ILE A 37 3.82 -54.65 -20.13
C ILE A 37 4.08 -54.88 -18.63
N SER A 38 4.19 -56.11 -18.24
CA SER A 38 4.42 -56.54 -16.86
C SER A 38 5.85 -57.01 -16.70
N ASN A 39 6.72 -56.16 -16.13
CA ASN A 39 8.16 -56.41 -16.05
C ASN A 39 8.53 -57.38 -14.94
N THR A 40 7.79 -57.40 -13.83
CA THR A 40 8.06 -58.30 -12.70
C THR A 40 6.76 -59.01 -12.27
N ARG A 41 6.89 -60.26 -11.85
CA ARG A 41 5.73 -61.09 -11.39
C ARG A 41 5.30 -60.79 -9.96
N MET A 42 6.01 -59.96 -9.21
CA MET A 42 5.81 -59.73 -7.78
C MET A 42 5.45 -58.29 -7.40
N SER A 43 5.54 -57.34 -8.31
CA SER A 43 5.24 -55.94 -8.07
C SER A 43 4.64 -55.30 -9.32
N ASP A 44 3.62 -54.50 -9.16
CA ASP A 44 3.01 -53.74 -10.24
C ASP A 44 3.73 -52.38 -10.47
N GLU A 45 4.79 -52.09 -9.69
CA GLU A 45 5.52 -50.80 -9.73
C GLU A 45 6.24 -50.54 -11.05
N ASP A 46 6.64 -51.63 -11.76
CA ASP A 46 7.33 -51.54 -13.05
C ASP A 46 6.40 -51.82 -14.25
N ASP A 47 5.11 -51.93 -14.02
CA ASP A 47 4.14 -52.21 -15.06
C ASP A 47 3.73 -50.90 -15.78
N TYR A 48 3.50 -51.02 -17.07
CA TYR A 48 3.04 -49.89 -17.87
C TYR A 48 2.21 -50.35 -19.08
N TYR A 49 1.45 -49.42 -19.65
CA TYR A 49 0.59 -49.67 -20.80
C TYR A 49 1.13 -49.03 -22.05
N VAL A 50 1.07 -49.75 -23.17
CA VAL A 50 1.47 -49.22 -24.47
C VAL A 50 0.31 -49.34 -25.47
N GLN A 51 0.16 -48.33 -26.29
CA GLN A 51 -0.83 -48.28 -27.37
C GLN A 51 -0.13 -48.25 -28.71
N PHE A 52 -0.66 -49.05 -29.64
CA PHE A 52 -0.17 -49.04 -31.01
C PHE A 52 -0.75 -47.89 -31.81
N ASN A 53 0.13 -47.04 -32.33
CA ASN A 53 -0.19 -45.93 -33.22
C ASN A 53 0.23 -46.30 -34.64
N GLY A 54 -0.74 -46.80 -35.42
CA GLY A 54 -0.50 -47.11 -36.82
C GLY A 54 -0.30 -45.88 -37.67
N GLU A 55 0.46 -45.99 -38.75
CA GLU A 55 0.72 -44.90 -39.70
C GLU A 55 -0.61 -44.34 -40.24
N ASN A 56 -0.72 -43.00 -40.20
CA ASN A 56 -1.93 -42.27 -40.62
C ASN A 56 -3.23 -42.74 -39.91
N GLY A 57 -3.13 -43.26 -38.67
CA GLY A 57 -4.27 -43.75 -37.89
C GLY A 57 -4.91 -45.06 -38.41
N LYS A 58 -4.21 -45.78 -39.26
CA LYS A 58 -4.67 -47.06 -39.84
C LYS A 58 -3.98 -48.24 -39.18
N SER A 59 -4.65 -49.38 -39.15
CA SER A 59 -4.03 -50.65 -38.76
C SER A 59 -2.99 -51.09 -39.78
N GLY A 60 -1.87 -51.65 -39.35
CA GLY A 60 -0.74 -52.02 -40.17
C GLY A 60 0.58 -51.66 -39.49
N PRO A 61 1.56 -51.17 -40.26
CA PRO A 61 2.81 -50.70 -39.67
C PRO A 61 2.60 -49.45 -38.76
N GLY A 62 3.40 -49.31 -37.70
CA GLY A 62 3.26 -48.23 -36.75
C GLY A 62 4.26 -48.32 -35.59
N GLN A 63 4.00 -47.59 -34.54
CA GLN A 63 4.84 -47.52 -33.35
C GLN A 63 4.02 -47.71 -32.08
N TRP A 64 4.63 -48.31 -31.08
CA TRP A 64 4.07 -48.43 -29.75
C TRP A 64 4.51 -47.19 -28.94
N THR A 65 3.55 -46.53 -28.31
CA THR A 65 3.76 -45.41 -27.41
C THR A 65 3.16 -45.72 -26.05
N GLU A 66 3.79 -45.28 -25.02
CA GLU A 66 3.25 -45.38 -23.66
C GLU A 66 1.91 -44.68 -23.54
N VAL A 67 0.96 -45.24 -22.82
CA VAL A 67 -0.39 -44.71 -22.64
C VAL A 67 -0.89 -45.01 -21.23
N ALA A 68 -1.81 -44.18 -20.75
CA ALA A 68 -2.45 -44.43 -19.48
C ALA A 68 -3.40 -45.62 -19.51
N GLU A 69 -3.46 -46.35 -18.41
CA GLU A 69 -4.34 -47.52 -18.24
C GLU A 69 -5.77 -47.26 -18.74
N PRO A 70 -6.39 -48.21 -19.46
CA PRO A 70 -7.78 -48.08 -19.86
C PRO A 70 -8.74 -48.08 -18.66
N GLY A 71 -9.66 -47.10 -18.63
CA GLY A 71 -10.73 -47.05 -17.62
C GLY A 71 -10.42 -46.22 -16.37
N ILE A 72 -9.19 -45.76 -16.18
CA ILE A 72 -8.84 -44.87 -15.06
C ILE A 72 -9.16 -43.42 -15.35
N VAL A 73 -9.17 -42.58 -14.31
CA VAL A 73 -9.33 -41.12 -14.41
C VAL A 73 -8.12 -40.50 -15.12
N LYS A 74 -8.35 -39.83 -16.23
CA LYS A 74 -7.28 -39.20 -17.05
C LYS A 74 -7.30 -37.70 -17.06
N SER A 75 -8.42 -37.05 -16.70
CA SER A 75 -8.61 -35.61 -16.78
C SER A 75 -9.09 -35.04 -15.47
N LEU A 76 -8.72 -33.78 -15.23
CA LEU A 76 -9.23 -32.98 -14.11
C LEU A 76 -10.51 -32.26 -14.55
N ASP A 77 -11.52 -32.20 -13.67
CA ASP A 77 -12.75 -31.47 -13.95
C ASP A 77 -12.50 -29.96 -13.85
N ALA A 78 -12.37 -29.29 -14.99
CA ALA A 78 -12.14 -27.86 -15.08
C ALA A 78 -13.24 -26.99 -14.42
N THR A 79 -14.40 -27.59 -14.06
CA THR A 79 -15.46 -26.81 -13.37
C THR A 79 -15.20 -26.64 -11.89
N THR A 80 -14.44 -27.57 -11.28
CA THR A 80 -14.07 -27.54 -9.86
C THR A 80 -12.67 -27.00 -9.60
N MET A 81 -11.88 -26.86 -10.65
CA MET A 81 -10.51 -26.36 -10.62
C MET A 81 -10.45 -24.82 -10.69
N PRO A 82 -9.33 -24.23 -10.32
CA PRO A 82 -9.13 -22.78 -10.44
C PRO A 82 -9.42 -22.25 -11.85
N HIS A 83 -10.07 -21.09 -11.92
CA HIS A 83 -10.37 -20.38 -13.17
C HIS A 83 -9.31 -19.32 -13.44
N VAL A 84 -9.18 -18.91 -14.71
CA VAL A 84 -8.26 -17.85 -15.12
C VAL A 84 -9.02 -16.57 -15.44
N LEU A 85 -8.50 -15.44 -14.95
CA LEU A 85 -8.93 -14.11 -15.34
C LEU A 85 -7.98 -13.60 -16.42
N GLN A 86 -8.43 -13.55 -17.66
CA GLN A 86 -7.63 -13.15 -18.81
C GLN A 86 -8.01 -11.73 -19.25
N ARG A 87 -7.02 -10.84 -19.31
CA ARG A 87 -7.20 -9.53 -19.93
C ARG A 87 -7.32 -9.70 -21.45
N GLN A 88 -8.39 -9.17 -22.02
CA GLN A 88 -8.51 -9.08 -23.46
C GLN A 88 -7.74 -7.86 -23.95
N SER A 89 -6.95 -8.06 -25.01
CA SER A 89 -6.30 -6.96 -25.71
C SER A 89 -7.36 -6.16 -26.47
N ILE A 90 -7.53 -4.90 -26.10
CA ILE A 90 -8.45 -3.98 -26.78
C ILE A 90 -7.59 -2.88 -27.40
N SER A 91 -7.76 -2.69 -28.69
CA SER A 91 -7.18 -1.58 -29.45
C SER A 91 -8.09 -0.36 -29.33
N GLY A 92 -7.55 0.78 -28.93
CA GLY A 92 -8.26 2.06 -28.89
C GLY A 92 -8.81 2.48 -27.53
N THR A 93 -9.82 3.34 -27.53
CA THR A 93 -10.43 4.02 -26.37
C THR A 93 -11.41 3.16 -25.55
N ASN A 94 -11.48 1.87 -25.79
CA ASN A 94 -12.42 0.98 -25.10
C ASN A 94 -11.93 0.59 -23.71
N PRO A 95 -12.84 0.38 -22.75
CA PRO A 95 -12.48 -0.05 -21.41
C PRO A 95 -11.76 -1.41 -21.44
N VAL A 96 -10.86 -1.62 -20.49
CA VAL A 96 -10.18 -2.91 -20.33
C VAL A 96 -11.18 -3.97 -19.90
N ILE A 97 -11.31 -5.03 -20.70
CA ILE A 97 -12.21 -6.15 -20.41
C ILE A 97 -11.39 -7.32 -19.89
N PHE A 98 -11.83 -7.90 -18.79
CA PHE A 98 -11.33 -9.17 -18.27
C PHE A 98 -12.36 -10.27 -18.51
N LEU A 99 -11.90 -11.40 -19.00
CA LEU A 99 -12.72 -12.60 -19.20
C LEU A 99 -12.35 -13.65 -18.15
N ALA A 100 -13.28 -13.99 -17.29
CA ALA A 100 -13.15 -15.15 -16.40
C ALA A 100 -13.55 -16.43 -17.17
N LYS A 101 -12.63 -17.37 -17.28
CA LYS A 101 -12.88 -18.62 -17.99
C LYS A 101 -12.30 -19.82 -17.23
N LYS A 102 -12.82 -21.01 -17.53
CA LYS A 102 -12.22 -22.25 -17.08
C LYS A 102 -10.81 -22.37 -17.62
N TYR A 103 -9.89 -22.83 -16.77
CA TYR A 103 -8.53 -23.11 -17.20
C TYR A 103 -8.46 -24.49 -17.82
N GLU A 104 -7.62 -24.65 -18.83
CA GLU A 104 -7.38 -25.95 -19.48
C GLU A 104 -6.27 -26.68 -18.72
N TRP A 105 -6.50 -27.94 -18.39
CA TRP A 105 -5.56 -28.80 -17.69
C TRP A 105 -5.08 -29.89 -18.63
N GLU A 106 -3.82 -30.29 -18.52
CA GLU A 106 -3.29 -31.41 -19.31
C GLU A 106 -3.82 -32.74 -18.78
N ASP A 107 -4.18 -33.63 -19.68
CA ASP A 107 -4.64 -34.96 -19.33
C ASP A 107 -3.48 -35.88 -19.00
N ARG A 108 -3.75 -36.91 -18.17
CA ARG A 108 -2.83 -37.99 -17.87
C ARG A 108 -2.63 -38.86 -19.12
N LYS A 109 -1.37 -38.90 -19.59
CA LYS A 109 -1.02 -39.59 -20.84
C LYS A 109 -0.50 -40.99 -20.64
N VAL A 110 0.11 -41.29 -19.49
CA VAL A 110 0.84 -42.52 -19.22
C VAL A 110 0.59 -43.03 -17.80
N GLY A 111 0.90 -44.30 -17.58
CA GLY A 111 0.88 -44.95 -16.27
C GLY A 111 -0.50 -45.36 -15.77
N ASP A 112 -0.52 -45.82 -14.56
CA ASP A 112 -1.71 -46.28 -13.82
C ASP A 112 -1.77 -45.56 -12.44
N ASP A 113 -2.65 -46.01 -11.55
CA ASP A 113 -2.82 -45.37 -10.24
C ASP A 113 -1.65 -45.63 -9.28
N VAL A 114 -0.70 -46.52 -9.61
CA VAL A 114 0.53 -46.78 -8.85
C VAL A 114 1.70 -45.99 -9.39
N THR A 115 1.94 -46.04 -10.71
CA THR A 115 3.10 -45.43 -11.38
C THR A 115 2.95 -43.95 -11.68
N ASN A 116 1.72 -43.47 -11.82
CA ASN A 116 1.42 -42.07 -12.06
C ASN A 116 0.11 -41.67 -11.34
N PRO A 117 0.09 -41.66 -10.00
CA PRO A 117 -1.12 -41.56 -9.20
C PRO A 117 -1.90 -40.25 -9.42
N ILE A 118 -3.18 -40.29 -9.03
CA ILE A 118 -4.01 -39.08 -9.01
C ILE A 118 -3.36 -38.06 -8.06
N PRO A 119 -3.18 -36.78 -8.48
CA PRO A 119 -2.61 -35.75 -7.63
C PRO A 119 -3.36 -35.61 -6.29
N SER A 120 -2.62 -35.44 -5.19
CA SER A 120 -3.18 -35.47 -3.83
C SER A 120 -4.15 -34.32 -3.52
N PHE A 121 -4.22 -33.28 -4.34
CA PHE A 121 -5.22 -32.20 -4.19
C PHE A 121 -6.62 -32.61 -4.67
N VAL A 122 -6.76 -33.72 -5.41
CA VAL A 122 -8.07 -34.17 -5.93
C VAL A 122 -8.94 -34.65 -4.77
N GLY A 123 -10.12 -34.04 -4.62
CA GLY A 123 -11.01 -34.30 -3.49
C GLY A 123 -10.77 -33.39 -2.28
N GLU A 124 -9.69 -32.62 -2.28
CA GLU A 124 -9.35 -31.67 -1.23
C GLU A 124 -9.67 -30.22 -1.62
N LYS A 125 -9.77 -29.35 -0.60
CA LYS A 125 -9.92 -27.93 -0.83
C LYS A 125 -8.57 -27.29 -1.17
N ILE A 126 -8.47 -26.66 -2.35
CA ILE A 126 -7.32 -25.84 -2.71
C ILE A 126 -7.37 -24.53 -1.90
N ASN A 127 -6.43 -24.35 -0.97
CA ASN A 127 -6.33 -23.19 -0.11
C ASN A 127 -5.58 -22.03 -0.79
N ARG A 128 -4.56 -22.34 -1.60
CA ARG A 128 -3.75 -21.34 -2.30
C ARG A 128 -3.29 -21.83 -3.66
N VAL A 129 -3.23 -20.90 -4.61
CA VAL A 129 -2.63 -21.07 -5.93
C VAL A 129 -1.54 -20.02 -6.07
N LEU A 130 -0.33 -20.43 -6.45
CA LEU A 130 0.81 -19.52 -6.63
C LEU A 130 1.77 -20.07 -7.69
N PHE A 131 2.72 -19.24 -8.12
CA PHE A 131 3.81 -19.65 -8.98
C PHE A 131 5.13 -19.70 -8.20
N PHE A 132 5.90 -20.76 -8.44
CA PHE A 132 7.21 -20.92 -7.87
C PHE A 132 8.14 -21.66 -8.84
N ARG A 133 9.28 -21.08 -9.16
CA ARG A 133 10.28 -21.66 -10.06
C ARG A 133 9.70 -22.23 -11.36
N ASN A 134 8.89 -21.42 -12.04
CA ASN A 134 8.22 -21.76 -13.30
C ASN A 134 7.23 -22.96 -13.21
N ARG A 135 6.72 -23.26 -12.03
CA ARG A 135 5.70 -24.26 -11.76
C ARG A 135 4.46 -23.62 -11.14
N LEU A 136 3.29 -24.06 -11.53
CA LEU A 136 2.06 -23.74 -10.81
C LEU A 136 2.00 -24.60 -9.56
N VAL A 137 1.81 -23.98 -8.40
CA VAL A 137 1.78 -24.66 -7.09
C VAL A 137 0.38 -24.56 -6.51
N LEU A 138 -0.15 -25.68 -6.05
CA LEU A 138 -1.41 -25.79 -5.32
C LEU A 138 -1.12 -26.26 -3.89
N LEU A 139 -1.70 -25.56 -2.92
CA LEU A 139 -1.70 -26.01 -1.53
C LEU A 139 -3.08 -26.58 -1.21
N ALA A 140 -3.13 -27.85 -0.85
CA ALA A 140 -4.37 -28.54 -0.53
C ALA A 140 -4.16 -29.54 0.62
N GLY A 141 -4.98 -29.42 1.68
CA GLY A 141 -4.76 -30.22 2.89
C GLY A 141 -3.34 -30.00 3.43
N GLU A 142 -2.61 -31.09 3.62
CA GLU A 142 -1.21 -31.10 4.09
C GLU A 142 -0.20 -31.14 2.94
N ASN A 143 -0.67 -31.03 1.68
CA ASN A 143 0.14 -31.30 0.50
C ASN A 143 0.53 -30.00 -0.23
N VAL A 144 1.75 -30.03 -0.76
CA VAL A 144 2.24 -29.09 -1.76
C VAL A 144 2.36 -29.81 -3.08
N VAL A 145 1.50 -29.46 -4.04
CA VAL A 145 1.50 -30.08 -5.36
C VAL A 145 1.93 -29.06 -6.41
N THR A 146 2.95 -29.39 -7.19
CA THR A 146 3.45 -28.52 -8.25
C THR A 146 3.20 -29.12 -9.62
N SER A 147 2.86 -28.28 -10.60
CA SER A 147 2.84 -28.69 -11.99
C SER A 147 4.24 -28.97 -12.51
N ARG A 148 4.33 -29.57 -13.69
CA ARG A 148 5.55 -29.55 -14.51
C ARG A 148 5.92 -28.11 -14.85
N PRO A 149 7.22 -27.76 -14.98
CA PRO A 149 7.64 -26.46 -15.42
C PRO A 149 7.27 -26.24 -16.91
N GLY A 150 6.98 -25.03 -17.30
CA GLY A 150 6.75 -24.70 -18.69
C GLY A 150 5.44 -23.98 -18.96
N SER A 151 4.57 -24.51 -19.81
CA SER A 151 3.39 -23.82 -20.30
C SER A 151 2.40 -23.45 -19.20
N ILE A 152 2.24 -22.16 -18.96
CA ILE A 152 1.20 -21.61 -18.08
C ILE A 152 -0.19 -21.82 -18.70
N ALA A 153 -0.27 -21.92 -20.04
CA ALA A 153 -1.56 -22.02 -20.73
C ALA A 153 -2.31 -23.33 -20.46
N LYS A 154 -1.57 -24.41 -20.19
CA LYS A 154 -2.14 -25.73 -19.91
C LYS A 154 -1.25 -26.48 -18.89
N PRO A 155 -1.39 -26.22 -17.58
CA PRO A 155 -0.57 -26.86 -16.57
C PRO A 155 -0.77 -28.37 -16.53
N ASN A 156 0.34 -29.10 -16.35
CA ASN A 156 0.37 -30.56 -16.27
C ASN A 156 0.78 -31.01 -14.87
N PHE A 157 -0.05 -31.80 -14.21
CA PHE A 157 0.18 -32.41 -12.90
C PHE A 157 0.47 -33.92 -12.99
N TRP A 158 0.83 -34.42 -14.17
CA TRP A 158 1.11 -35.81 -14.43
C TRP A 158 2.55 -36.00 -14.93
N SER A 159 3.15 -37.14 -14.62
CA SER A 159 4.40 -37.55 -15.26
C SER A 159 4.18 -37.92 -16.74
N ASP A 160 5.23 -37.77 -17.56
CA ASP A 160 5.23 -38.17 -18.96
C ASP A 160 5.75 -39.60 -19.15
N SER A 161 6.24 -40.29 -18.09
CA SER A 161 6.68 -41.66 -18.12
C SER A 161 6.23 -42.38 -16.86
N ALA A 162 5.80 -43.62 -16.99
CA ALA A 162 5.51 -44.49 -15.85
C ALA A 162 6.75 -45.16 -15.26
N LEU A 163 7.86 -45.22 -16.02
CA LEU A 163 9.06 -45.98 -15.65
C LEU A 163 10.18 -45.14 -15.08
N THR A 164 10.25 -43.86 -15.42
CA THR A 164 11.38 -43.00 -15.07
C THR A 164 10.91 -41.67 -14.51
N VAL A 165 11.44 -41.30 -13.33
CA VAL A 165 11.20 -39.97 -12.76
C VAL A 165 12.11 -38.97 -13.45
N SER A 166 11.52 -37.90 -13.98
CA SER A 166 12.24 -36.82 -14.63
C SER A 166 12.33 -35.60 -13.70
N ALA A 167 13.43 -34.84 -13.80
CA ALA A 167 13.58 -33.57 -13.09
C ALA A 167 12.47 -32.55 -13.38
N VAL A 168 11.75 -32.72 -14.49
CA VAL A 168 10.62 -31.85 -14.87
C VAL A 168 9.26 -32.39 -14.43
N ASP A 169 9.19 -33.55 -13.81
CA ASP A 169 7.92 -34.11 -13.36
C ASP A 169 7.28 -33.29 -12.24
N PRO A 170 5.97 -33.44 -12.02
CA PRO A 170 5.27 -32.80 -10.92
C PRO A 170 5.87 -33.22 -9.58
N ILE A 171 5.78 -32.35 -8.59
CA ILE A 171 6.16 -32.65 -7.21
C ILE A 171 4.88 -32.69 -6.39
N ASP A 172 4.64 -33.81 -5.74
CA ASP A 172 3.52 -33.99 -4.81
C ASP A 172 4.08 -34.49 -3.49
N ILE A 173 4.10 -33.62 -2.48
CA ILE A 173 4.78 -33.88 -1.21
C ILE A 173 3.94 -33.41 -0.03
N SER A 174 3.85 -34.27 0.99
CA SER A 174 3.09 -34.00 2.21
C SER A 174 3.98 -33.45 3.32
N CYS A 175 3.39 -32.66 4.23
CA CYS A 175 4.06 -32.20 5.44
C CYS A 175 4.39 -33.36 6.38
N ALA A 176 5.67 -33.55 6.69
CA ALA A 176 6.10 -34.42 7.78
C ALA A 176 5.93 -33.68 9.11
N SER A 177 4.77 -33.80 9.76
CA SER A 177 4.47 -33.17 11.04
C SER A 177 3.91 -34.15 12.05
N THR A 178 4.16 -33.88 13.33
CA THR A 178 3.60 -34.66 14.46
C THR A 178 2.09 -34.41 14.65
N TYR A 179 1.60 -33.27 14.15
CA TYR A 179 0.20 -32.85 14.24
C TYR A 179 -0.36 -32.58 12.85
N PRO A 180 -1.67 -32.75 12.61
CA PRO A 180 -2.30 -32.36 11.36
C PRO A 180 -1.99 -30.90 11.02
N SER A 181 -1.41 -30.65 9.86
CA SER A 181 -0.83 -29.34 9.49
C SER A 181 -1.29 -28.89 8.11
N ALA A 182 -2.61 -28.64 7.97
CA ALA A 182 -3.13 -28.11 6.72
C ALA A 182 -2.44 -26.80 6.33
N LEU A 183 -2.00 -26.70 5.08
CA LEU A 183 -1.33 -25.56 4.49
C LEU A 183 -2.34 -24.55 3.96
N PHE A 184 -2.17 -23.28 4.30
CA PHE A 184 -3.08 -22.21 3.91
C PHE A 184 -2.46 -21.20 2.94
N ASP A 185 -1.17 -20.92 3.09
CA ASP A 185 -0.48 -19.96 2.24
C ASP A 185 1.02 -20.29 2.12
N ALA A 186 1.67 -19.65 1.16
CA ALA A 186 3.11 -19.76 1.01
C ALA A 186 3.70 -18.49 0.40
N ILE A 187 4.98 -18.27 0.66
CA ILE A 187 5.75 -17.16 0.11
C ILE A 187 7.10 -17.64 -0.39
N GLU A 188 7.52 -17.13 -1.54
CA GLU A 188 8.84 -17.41 -2.08
C GLU A 188 9.92 -16.65 -1.30
N ILE A 189 10.97 -17.36 -0.93
CA ILE A 189 12.18 -16.84 -0.30
C ILE A 189 13.42 -17.36 -1.04
N ASN A 190 14.58 -16.80 -0.77
CA ASN A 190 15.82 -17.16 -1.49
C ASN A 190 16.17 -18.65 -1.37
N THR A 191 15.82 -19.30 -0.27
CA THR A 191 16.15 -20.70 -0.01
C THR A 191 15.10 -21.69 -0.50
N GLY A 192 13.88 -21.24 -0.85
CA GLY A 192 12.80 -22.13 -1.27
C GLY A 192 11.42 -21.48 -1.15
N LEU A 193 10.42 -22.31 -0.95
CA LEU A 193 9.04 -21.87 -0.72
C LEU A 193 8.69 -22.10 0.76
N LEU A 194 8.42 -21.02 1.47
CA LEU A 194 8.01 -21.06 2.87
C LEU A 194 6.48 -21.18 2.95
N CYS A 195 5.99 -22.32 3.42
CA CYS A 195 4.59 -22.67 3.54
C CYS A 195 4.10 -22.49 4.98
N PHE A 196 2.87 -21.99 5.14
CA PHE A 196 2.27 -21.67 6.43
C PHE A 196 1.08 -22.57 6.74
N SER A 197 1.15 -23.24 7.88
CA SER A 197 0.03 -23.91 8.54
C SER A 197 -0.44 -23.11 9.74
N THR A 198 -1.56 -23.47 10.33
CA THR A 198 -2.09 -22.76 11.53
C THR A 198 -1.15 -22.73 12.72
N ASN A 199 -0.28 -23.71 12.84
CA ASN A 199 0.57 -23.93 14.02
C ASN A 199 2.05 -24.22 13.71
N ALA A 200 2.40 -24.25 12.43
CA ALA A 200 3.77 -24.50 12.00
C ALA A 200 4.07 -23.85 10.64
N GLN A 201 5.36 -23.66 10.36
CA GLN A 201 5.84 -23.19 9.08
C GLN A 201 6.80 -24.26 8.50
N PHE A 202 6.65 -24.54 7.21
CA PHE A 202 7.42 -25.54 6.49
C PHE A 202 8.20 -24.91 5.35
N LEU A 203 9.40 -25.39 5.10
CA LEU A 203 10.21 -24.96 3.97
C LEU A 203 10.27 -26.08 2.94
N LEU A 204 9.74 -25.80 1.74
CA LEU A 204 9.98 -26.62 0.56
C LEU A 204 11.28 -26.15 -0.10
N SER A 205 12.28 -27.00 -0.09
CA SER A 205 13.60 -26.74 -0.65
C SER A 205 14.09 -27.96 -1.43
N SER A 206 15.12 -27.75 -2.26
CA SER A 206 15.85 -28.80 -2.95
C SER A 206 17.33 -28.60 -2.73
N ASP A 207 18.09 -29.69 -2.59
CA ASP A 207 19.55 -29.63 -2.48
C ASP A 207 20.21 -29.27 -3.83
N ASP A 208 19.48 -29.52 -4.93
CA ASP A 208 19.92 -29.19 -6.27
C ASP A 208 19.57 -27.77 -6.70
N THR A 209 20.27 -27.27 -7.71
CA THR A 209 19.97 -25.97 -8.35
C THR A 209 18.58 -25.97 -8.99
N ILE A 210 18.16 -27.11 -9.55
CA ILE A 210 16.85 -27.32 -10.14
C ILE A 210 16.00 -28.14 -9.15
N MET A 211 14.79 -27.65 -8.84
CA MET A 211 13.86 -28.38 -8.01
C MET A 211 13.30 -29.56 -8.79
N ASN A 212 13.57 -30.76 -8.33
CA ASN A 212 13.07 -32.01 -8.91
C ASN A 212 12.36 -32.86 -7.86
N PRO A 213 11.52 -33.84 -8.27
CA PRO A 213 10.77 -34.67 -7.34
C PRO A 213 11.64 -35.47 -6.36
N ASP A 214 12.81 -35.97 -6.81
CA ASP A 214 13.68 -36.82 -6.00
C ASP A 214 14.40 -36.07 -4.88
N THR A 215 14.68 -34.77 -5.08
CA THR A 215 15.45 -33.95 -4.14
C THR A 215 14.62 -32.94 -3.38
N ALA A 216 13.33 -32.81 -3.72
CA ALA A 216 12.41 -31.92 -3.02
C ALA A 216 12.17 -32.42 -1.58
N LYS A 217 12.30 -31.48 -0.63
CA LYS A 217 12.08 -31.76 0.80
C LYS A 217 11.18 -30.70 1.40
N LEU A 218 10.13 -31.13 2.09
CA LEU A 218 9.23 -30.26 2.85
C LEU A 218 9.45 -30.52 4.34
N ARG A 219 10.14 -29.59 5.04
CA ARG A 219 10.45 -29.77 6.46
C ARG A 219 9.89 -28.65 7.30
N ALA A 220 9.52 -28.95 8.55
CA ALA A 220 9.16 -27.94 9.53
C ALA A 220 10.39 -27.10 9.90
N VAL A 221 10.21 -25.78 9.93
CA VAL A 221 11.28 -24.82 10.29
C VAL A 221 10.93 -23.99 11.52
N SER A 222 9.65 -23.87 11.86
CA SER A 222 9.21 -23.22 13.10
C SER A 222 7.78 -23.64 13.49
N TRP A 223 7.41 -23.40 14.75
CA TRP A 223 6.12 -23.81 15.35
C TRP A 223 5.42 -22.60 15.97
N PHE A 224 5.16 -21.57 15.16
CA PHE A 224 4.36 -20.41 15.58
C PHE A 224 2.97 -20.47 14.95
N ASN A 225 2.00 -19.89 15.64
CA ASN A 225 0.66 -19.77 15.09
C ASN A 225 0.62 -18.80 13.91
N TYR A 226 -0.29 -19.05 13.01
CA TYR A 226 -0.48 -18.24 11.79
C TYR A 226 -1.96 -17.94 11.57
N ASN A 227 -2.26 -16.71 11.18
CA ASN A 227 -3.60 -16.30 10.76
C ASN A 227 -3.83 -16.72 9.31
N LYS A 228 -4.61 -17.79 9.12
CA LYS A 228 -4.90 -18.39 7.81
C LYS A 228 -5.71 -17.52 6.84
N VAL A 229 -6.23 -16.39 7.30
CA VAL A 229 -7.07 -15.49 6.47
C VAL A 229 -6.20 -14.56 5.64
N ILE A 230 -4.99 -14.26 6.08
CA ILE A 230 -4.12 -13.24 5.51
C ILE A 230 -2.84 -13.85 4.98
N PRO A 231 -2.43 -13.53 3.72
CA PRO A 231 -1.16 -14.02 3.19
C PRO A 231 0.05 -13.41 3.93
N PRO A 232 1.16 -14.15 4.04
CA PRO A 232 2.42 -13.59 4.51
C PRO A 232 2.96 -12.57 3.49
N ILE A 233 3.77 -11.62 3.95
CA ILE A 233 4.39 -10.58 3.11
C ILE A 233 5.91 -10.66 3.14
N SER A 234 6.54 -10.26 2.06
CA SER A 234 7.99 -10.11 1.99
C SER A 234 8.40 -8.69 2.39
N LEU A 235 9.29 -8.57 3.35
CA LEU A 235 9.92 -7.31 3.78
C LEU A 235 11.33 -7.13 3.17
N GLY A 236 11.63 -7.85 2.10
CA GLY A 236 12.94 -7.89 1.48
C GLY A 236 13.76 -9.08 1.99
N GLN A 237 14.48 -8.90 3.07
CA GLN A 237 15.31 -9.97 3.67
C GLN A 237 14.56 -10.86 4.67
N THR A 238 13.42 -10.39 5.18
CA THR A 238 12.64 -11.08 6.17
C THR A 238 11.19 -11.29 5.68
N THR A 239 10.48 -12.21 6.32
CA THR A 239 9.08 -12.51 6.02
C THR A 239 8.21 -12.07 7.20
N GLY A 240 7.21 -11.24 6.92
CA GLY A 240 6.22 -10.80 7.89
C GLY A 240 4.94 -11.61 7.81
N TYR A 241 4.35 -11.95 8.95
CA TYR A 241 3.07 -12.64 9.02
C TYR A 241 2.33 -12.31 10.32
N ILE A 242 1.05 -12.62 10.36
CA ILE A 242 0.19 -12.35 11.50
C ILE A 242 -0.08 -13.62 12.29
N ASP A 243 0.06 -13.53 13.60
CA ASP A 243 -0.37 -14.52 14.57
C ASP A 243 -1.59 -13.99 15.33
N ASN A 244 -2.66 -14.77 15.38
CA ASN A 244 -3.85 -14.46 16.16
C ASN A 244 -3.73 -15.05 17.56
N SER A 245 -3.40 -14.20 18.53
CA SER A 245 -3.55 -14.50 19.94
C SER A 245 -5.00 -14.24 20.40
N ASN A 246 -5.42 -14.82 21.52
CA ASN A 246 -6.82 -14.78 21.98
C ASN A 246 -7.46 -13.39 22.07
N LYS A 247 -6.70 -12.33 22.33
CA LYS A 247 -7.22 -10.97 22.54
C LYS A 247 -6.74 -9.95 21.50
N TYR A 248 -5.52 -10.10 21.00
CA TYR A 248 -4.89 -9.18 20.06
C TYR A 248 -4.13 -9.96 19.00
N SER A 249 -4.05 -9.42 17.78
CA SER A 249 -3.17 -9.95 16.74
C SER A 249 -1.71 -9.56 17.06
N ARG A 250 -0.78 -10.36 16.56
CA ARG A 250 0.65 -10.10 16.70
C ARG A 250 1.31 -10.08 15.32
N PHE A 251 2.16 -9.11 15.10
CA PHE A 251 3.00 -9.06 13.91
C PHE A 251 4.31 -9.78 14.19
N MET A 252 4.51 -10.88 13.48
CA MET A 252 5.68 -11.73 13.56
C MET A 252 6.57 -11.51 12.34
N GLU A 253 7.85 -11.42 12.58
CA GLU A 253 8.88 -11.28 11.56
C GLU A 253 9.85 -12.44 11.64
N MET A 254 10.03 -13.15 10.54
CA MET A 254 10.90 -14.31 10.44
C MET A 254 12.12 -13.96 9.60
N ALA A 255 13.31 -14.16 10.16
CA ALA A 255 14.61 -13.87 9.54
C ALA A 255 15.51 -15.11 9.53
N ASN A 256 16.59 -15.04 8.77
CA ASN A 256 17.63 -16.06 8.72
C ASN A 256 17.10 -17.46 8.38
N ILE A 257 16.17 -17.53 7.42
CA ILE A 257 15.61 -18.80 6.96
C ILE A 257 16.63 -19.50 6.09
N VAL A 258 17.25 -20.52 6.65
CA VAL A 258 18.26 -21.35 5.99
C VAL A 258 17.76 -22.77 5.82
N ARG A 259 18.39 -23.53 4.91
CA ARG A 259 18.01 -24.94 4.65
C ARG A 259 18.16 -25.83 5.89
N GLU A 260 19.23 -25.58 6.67
CA GLU A 260 19.54 -26.37 7.86
C GLU A 260 19.68 -25.40 9.05
N GLY A 261 18.64 -25.23 9.80
CA GLY A 261 18.63 -24.36 10.98
C GLY A 261 17.24 -23.85 11.30
N GLU A 262 17.09 -23.33 12.49
CA GLU A 262 15.87 -22.68 12.92
C GLU A 262 15.94 -21.19 12.57
N PRO A 263 14.88 -20.61 11.96
CA PRO A 263 14.84 -19.19 11.69
C PRO A 263 14.67 -18.41 12.99
N ALA A 264 15.18 -17.18 13.01
CA ALA A 264 14.89 -16.24 14.08
C ALA A 264 13.48 -15.66 13.89
N VAL A 265 12.58 -15.89 14.84
CA VAL A 265 11.22 -15.34 14.82
C VAL A 265 11.06 -14.31 15.91
N VAL A 266 10.72 -13.09 15.53
CA VAL A 266 10.58 -11.94 16.44
C VAL A 266 9.15 -11.42 16.43
N ASN A 267 8.56 -11.24 17.60
CA ASN A 267 7.29 -10.51 17.73
C ASN A 267 7.57 -9.00 17.72
N THR A 268 7.43 -8.38 16.55
CA THR A 268 7.70 -6.95 16.35
C THR A 268 6.66 -6.06 17.04
N SER A 269 5.43 -6.54 17.20
CA SER A 269 4.37 -5.82 17.93
C SER A 269 4.45 -5.96 19.45
N LYS A 270 5.46 -6.65 20.00
CA LYS A 270 5.62 -6.84 21.45
C LYS A 270 5.74 -5.52 22.22
N VAL A 271 6.25 -4.47 21.60
CA VAL A 271 6.38 -3.13 22.20
C VAL A 271 5.03 -2.40 22.30
N VAL A 272 4.05 -2.80 21.49
CA VAL A 272 2.70 -2.23 21.44
C VAL A 272 1.63 -3.33 21.50
N PRO A 273 1.57 -4.14 22.57
CA PRO A 273 0.87 -5.42 22.60
C PRO A 273 -0.66 -5.32 22.44
N THR A 274 -1.22 -4.12 22.60
CA THR A 274 -2.67 -3.86 22.52
C THR A 274 -3.06 -3.06 21.27
N LEU A 275 -2.10 -2.72 20.41
CA LEU A 275 -2.35 -1.84 19.26
C LEU A 275 -3.11 -2.55 18.14
N LEU A 276 -2.68 -3.78 17.81
CA LEU A 276 -3.28 -4.55 16.73
C LEU A 276 -4.57 -5.22 17.21
N PRO A 277 -5.74 -4.90 16.62
CA PRO A 277 -7.00 -5.52 17.03
C PRO A 277 -6.98 -7.03 16.76
N LYS A 278 -7.87 -7.74 17.43
CA LYS A 278 -8.09 -9.15 17.16
C LYS A 278 -8.65 -9.35 15.73
N ASP A 279 -8.25 -10.45 15.10
CA ASP A 279 -8.78 -10.90 13.82
C ASP A 279 -8.58 -9.83 12.71
N ILE A 280 -7.35 -9.34 12.58
CA ILE A 280 -6.92 -8.59 11.40
C ILE A 280 -7.10 -9.50 10.18
N ASP A 281 -7.68 -8.97 9.12
CA ASP A 281 -7.98 -9.67 7.86
C ASP A 281 -7.45 -8.95 6.61
N LEU A 282 -6.91 -7.74 6.78
CA LEU A 282 -6.31 -6.94 5.72
C LEU A 282 -4.85 -6.63 6.04
N PHE A 283 -3.95 -6.97 5.11
CA PHE A 283 -2.52 -6.87 5.34
C PHE A 283 -1.78 -6.60 4.02
N THR A 284 -1.00 -5.54 3.97
CA THR A 284 -0.24 -5.15 2.78
C THR A 284 1.04 -4.41 3.15
N ASN A 285 1.95 -4.25 2.21
CA ASN A 285 3.19 -3.51 2.42
C ASN A 285 3.67 -2.80 1.15
N SER A 286 4.40 -1.70 1.32
CA SER A 286 5.26 -1.10 0.30
C SER A 286 6.72 -1.31 0.71
N LYS A 287 7.48 -2.00 -0.14
CA LYS A 287 8.91 -2.26 0.09
C LYS A 287 9.75 -1.01 -0.13
N GLU A 288 9.36 -0.18 -1.10
CA GLU A 288 10.04 1.07 -1.43
C GLU A 288 10.01 2.05 -0.25
N ASN A 289 8.86 2.12 0.43
CA ASN A 289 8.65 3.03 1.56
C ASN A 289 8.93 2.40 2.92
N ASN A 290 9.29 1.11 2.97
CA ASN A 290 9.50 0.36 4.21
C ASN A 290 8.32 0.47 5.17
N ILE A 291 7.12 0.29 4.63
CA ILE A 291 5.85 0.43 5.35
C ILE A 291 5.07 -0.88 5.31
N VAL A 292 4.48 -1.24 6.44
CA VAL A 292 3.53 -2.35 6.57
C VAL A 292 2.23 -1.79 7.11
N LEU A 293 1.12 -2.17 6.50
CA LEU A 293 -0.22 -1.68 6.83
C LEU A 293 -1.15 -2.83 7.22
N PHE A 294 -1.81 -2.65 8.34
CA PHE A 294 -2.71 -3.60 8.95
C PHE A 294 -4.11 -2.99 9.00
N GLY A 295 -5.07 -3.69 8.48
CA GLY A 295 -6.47 -3.28 8.48
C GLY A 295 -7.39 -4.39 8.97
N LYS A 296 -8.62 -4.02 9.23
CA LYS A 296 -9.70 -4.94 9.49
C LYS A 296 -10.90 -4.51 8.68
N THR A 297 -11.55 -5.46 8.01
CA THR A 297 -12.81 -5.21 7.31
C THR A 297 -13.83 -4.58 8.25
N ASP A 298 -14.57 -3.61 7.77
CA ASP A 298 -15.55 -2.81 8.53
C ASP A 298 -14.95 -1.96 9.66
N SER A 299 -13.63 -1.71 9.64
CA SER A 299 -12.96 -0.75 10.53
C SER A 299 -12.52 0.49 9.75
N ASP A 300 -12.68 1.66 10.33
CA ASP A 300 -12.21 2.94 9.79
C ASP A 300 -10.72 3.21 10.03
N THR A 301 -10.05 2.31 10.73
CA THR A 301 -8.68 2.53 11.21
C THR A 301 -7.72 1.56 10.53
N VAL A 302 -6.65 2.11 9.95
CA VAL A 302 -5.46 1.39 9.45
C VAL A 302 -4.31 1.62 10.41
N ILE A 303 -3.67 0.56 10.83
CA ILE A 303 -2.48 0.63 11.66
C ILE A 303 -1.26 0.44 10.76
N GLY A 304 -0.27 1.28 10.91
CA GLY A 304 0.95 1.23 10.13
C GLY A 304 2.17 0.95 10.98
N PHE A 305 3.13 0.28 10.38
CA PHE A 305 4.47 0.07 10.91
C PHE A 305 5.50 0.50 9.86
N ARG A 306 6.25 1.53 10.17
CA ARG A 306 7.34 2.03 9.32
C ARG A 306 8.67 1.68 9.94
N TYR A 307 9.61 1.20 9.12
CA TYR A 307 10.92 0.76 9.61
C TYR A 307 12.03 1.24 8.68
N LEU A 308 13.22 1.39 9.23
CA LEU A 308 14.44 1.67 8.48
C LEU A 308 15.50 0.64 8.87
N ASN A 309 15.90 -0.18 7.92
CA ASN A 309 16.99 -1.13 8.06
C ASN A 309 18.24 -0.59 7.38
N GLN A 310 19.39 -0.75 8.04
CA GLN A 310 20.71 -0.54 7.43
C GLN A 310 21.54 -1.81 7.63
N ALA A 311 21.79 -2.52 6.55
CA ALA A 311 22.31 -3.88 6.59
C ALA A 311 21.45 -4.75 7.55
N ASP A 312 22.05 -5.43 8.51
CA ASP A 312 21.37 -6.36 9.43
C ASP A 312 20.74 -5.66 10.65
N LYS A 313 20.84 -4.33 10.75
CA LYS A 313 20.34 -3.58 11.91
C LYS A 313 19.13 -2.75 11.56
N ARG A 314 18.10 -2.84 12.42
CA ARG A 314 16.95 -1.93 12.39
C ARG A 314 17.31 -0.65 13.14
N LEU A 315 17.48 0.46 12.39
CA LEU A 315 17.83 1.76 12.95
C LEU A 315 16.63 2.46 13.55
N GLN A 316 15.47 2.33 12.90
CA GLN A 316 14.24 2.98 13.31
C GLN A 316 13.04 2.07 13.06
N ALA A 317 12.08 2.13 13.97
CA ALA A 317 10.80 1.46 13.85
C ALA A 317 9.74 2.32 14.55
N ALA A 318 8.64 2.59 13.86
CA ALA A 318 7.56 3.40 14.39
C ALA A 318 6.21 2.82 14.03
N TRP A 319 5.30 2.83 14.99
CA TRP A 319 3.91 2.46 14.80
C TRP A 319 3.07 3.72 14.69
N PHE A 320 2.08 3.73 13.79
CA PHE A 320 1.16 4.83 13.59
C PHE A 320 -0.24 4.32 13.25
N LYS A 321 -1.22 5.23 13.28
CA LYS A 321 -2.60 4.96 12.88
C LYS A 321 -3.04 5.99 11.86
N TRP A 322 -3.76 5.53 10.85
CA TRP A 322 -4.57 6.37 9.98
C TRP A 322 -6.04 6.09 10.27
N LYS A 323 -6.84 7.13 10.39
CA LYS A 323 -8.28 7.02 10.54
C LYS A 323 -8.93 7.62 9.31
N PHE A 324 -9.72 6.80 8.64
CA PHE A 324 -10.50 7.18 7.47
C PHE A 324 -11.94 7.50 7.86
N ASN A 325 -12.69 8.16 6.99
CA ASN A 325 -14.09 8.48 7.26
C ASN A 325 -14.97 7.24 7.22
N ASN A 326 -14.82 6.44 6.16
CA ASN A 326 -15.60 5.23 5.97
C ASN A 326 -14.80 3.99 6.36
N PRO A 327 -15.47 2.94 6.87
CA PRO A 327 -14.82 1.66 7.13
C PRO A 327 -14.24 1.04 5.85
N LEU A 328 -13.17 0.28 6.01
CA LEU A 328 -12.47 -0.39 4.92
C LEU A 328 -13.18 -1.67 4.51
N LYS A 329 -13.23 -1.91 3.20
CA LYS A 329 -13.62 -3.19 2.60
C LYS A 329 -12.41 -3.98 2.13
N TYR A 330 -11.42 -3.28 1.54
CA TYR A 330 -10.17 -3.87 1.07
C TYR A 330 -9.07 -2.83 0.97
N HIS A 331 -7.81 -3.25 1.04
CA HIS A 331 -6.66 -2.38 0.79
C HIS A 331 -5.48 -3.11 0.14
N PHE A 332 -4.61 -2.37 -0.54
CA PHE A 332 -3.39 -2.89 -1.16
C PHE A 332 -2.41 -1.76 -1.45
N CYS A 333 -1.13 -2.10 -1.61
CA CYS A 333 -0.09 -1.18 -2.09
C CYS A 333 0.32 -1.55 -3.50
N ILE A 334 0.53 -0.53 -4.34
CA ILE A 334 1.20 -0.66 -5.64
C ILE A 334 2.28 0.43 -5.67
N GLU A 335 3.54 0.01 -5.80
CA GLU A 335 4.69 0.91 -5.81
C GLU A 335 4.65 1.88 -4.60
N ASP A 336 4.64 3.18 -4.85
CA ASP A 336 4.65 4.26 -3.85
C ASP A 336 3.26 4.70 -3.39
N SER A 337 2.23 3.97 -3.75
CA SER A 337 0.85 4.34 -3.45
C SER A 337 0.13 3.26 -2.67
N TYR A 338 -0.61 3.70 -1.67
CA TYR A 338 -1.55 2.87 -0.94
C TYR A 338 -2.96 3.13 -1.46
N TYR A 339 -3.68 2.06 -1.73
CA TYR A 339 -5.05 2.10 -2.20
C TYR A 339 -5.96 1.45 -1.19
N LEU A 340 -7.11 2.04 -0.96
CA LEU A 340 -8.16 1.46 -0.14
C LEU A 340 -9.51 1.55 -0.85
N ILE A 341 -10.34 0.57 -0.63
CA ILE A 341 -11.74 0.55 -1.04
C ILE A 341 -12.56 0.56 0.24
N ASP A 342 -13.42 1.55 0.37
CA ASP A 342 -14.31 1.68 1.51
C ASP A 342 -15.63 0.89 1.35
N THR A 343 -16.47 0.91 2.38
CA THR A 343 -17.77 0.22 2.37
C THR A 343 -18.76 0.80 1.34
N ASP A 344 -18.57 2.05 0.93
CA ASP A 344 -19.38 2.71 -0.10
C ASP A 344 -18.87 2.44 -1.52
N ASN A 345 -17.80 1.62 -1.65
CA ASN A 345 -17.11 1.23 -2.88
C ASN A 345 -16.35 2.36 -3.57
N PHE A 346 -15.95 3.40 -2.85
CA PHE A 346 -14.99 4.37 -3.36
C PHE A 346 -13.57 3.82 -3.29
N LEU A 347 -12.84 3.97 -4.38
CA LEU A 347 -11.41 3.72 -4.44
C LEU A 347 -10.66 4.99 -4.09
N GLN A 348 -9.96 4.99 -2.97
CA GLN A 348 -9.13 6.10 -2.52
C GLN A 348 -7.65 5.74 -2.72
N LYS A 349 -6.85 6.76 -3.04
CA LYS A 349 -5.39 6.64 -3.22
C LYS A 349 -4.69 7.57 -2.23
N VAL A 350 -3.75 7.01 -1.48
CA VAL A 350 -2.84 7.76 -0.60
C VAL A 350 -1.42 7.65 -1.15
N ASN A 351 -0.81 8.78 -1.49
CA ASN A 351 0.59 8.81 -1.89
C ASN A 351 1.47 8.65 -0.65
N LEU A 352 2.37 7.66 -0.68
CA LEU A 352 3.30 7.38 0.42
C LEU A 352 4.57 8.25 0.32
N ILE A 353 4.84 8.80 -0.85
CA ILE A 353 5.87 9.78 -1.10
C ILE A 353 5.16 11.09 -1.47
N GLN A 354 5.65 12.19 -0.93
CA GLN A 354 5.15 13.51 -1.25
C GLN A 354 5.51 13.84 -2.72
N ALA A 355 4.49 14.19 -3.52
CA ALA A 355 4.66 14.50 -4.93
C ALA A 355 4.82 16.02 -5.13
N ASP A 356 5.58 16.42 -6.16
CA ASP A 356 5.79 17.83 -6.53
C ASP A 356 4.50 18.52 -7.03
N ALA A 357 3.45 17.74 -7.34
CA ALA A 357 2.17 18.25 -7.84
C ALA A 357 1.14 18.57 -6.74
N ASP A 358 1.50 18.42 -5.48
CA ASP A 358 0.60 18.75 -4.37
C ASP A 358 0.46 20.28 -4.25
N PRO A 359 -0.67 20.77 -3.70
CA PRO A 359 -0.86 22.19 -3.43
C PRO A 359 0.31 22.76 -2.62
N SER A 360 0.91 23.83 -3.08
CA SER A 360 2.07 24.44 -2.42
C SER A 360 1.88 25.94 -2.23
N ILE A 361 2.54 26.45 -1.20
CA ILE A 361 2.72 27.87 -0.95
C ILE A 361 4.13 28.26 -1.40
N ASP A 362 4.24 29.36 -2.14
CA ASP A 362 5.50 29.95 -2.63
C ASP A 362 5.72 31.30 -1.97
N GLN A 363 5.90 31.29 -0.66
CA GLN A 363 6.23 32.51 0.09
C GLN A 363 7.74 32.83 0.04
N ASP A 364 8.09 34.07 0.12
CA ASP A 364 9.48 34.56 0.19
C ASP A 364 10.31 33.77 1.20
N ASN A 365 11.21 32.92 0.70
CA ASN A 365 12.10 32.02 1.42
C ASN A 365 11.47 30.88 2.22
N THR A 366 10.17 30.60 2.10
CA THR A 366 9.50 29.57 2.92
C THR A 366 8.45 28.79 2.13
N ASN A 367 8.90 27.97 1.17
CA ASN A 367 7.99 27.12 0.40
C ASN A 367 7.60 25.88 1.20
N TYR A 368 6.32 25.55 1.18
CA TYR A 368 5.80 24.36 1.85
C TYR A 368 4.59 23.76 1.13
N LEU A 369 4.33 22.49 1.39
CA LEU A 369 3.17 21.80 0.87
C LEU A 369 2.01 21.91 1.86
N ILE A 370 0.81 22.10 1.31
CA ILE A 370 -0.43 22.13 2.07
C ILE A 370 -0.91 20.69 2.27
N HIS A 371 -1.25 20.36 3.51
CA HIS A 371 -1.76 19.06 3.90
C HIS A 371 -3.30 19.10 3.99
N LEU A 372 -3.96 18.67 2.92
CA LEU A 372 -5.40 18.51 2.85
C LEU A 372 -5.74 17.09 2.39
N ASP A 373 -6.80 16.54 2.97
CA ASP A 373 -7.36 15.26 2.55
C ASP A 373 -8.39 15.48 1.43
N ASN A 374 -8.35 14.64 0.39
CA ASN A 374 -9.28 14.68 -0.75
C ASN A 374 -9.44 16.08 -1.36
N TYR A 375 -8.34 16.74 -1.69
CA TYR A 375 -8.38 18.08 -2.23
C TYR A 375 -8.64 18.12 -3.74
N THR A 376 -9.22 19.24 -4.18
CA THR A 376 -9.40 19.61 -5.59
C THR A 376 -9.38 21.14 -5.73
N THR A 377 -9.49 21.62 -6.96
CA THR A 377 -9.52 23.06 -7.26
C THR A 377 -10.97 23.53 -7.48
N VAL A 378 -11.30 24.67 -6.89
CA VAL A 378 -12.59 25.36 -7.08
C VAL A 378 -12.33 26.77 -7.62
N SER A 379 -13.33 27.36 -8.29
CA SER A 379 -13.17 28.67 -8.90
C SER A 379 -14.49 29.44 -8.95
N GLY A 380 -14.40 30.76 -9.18
CA GLY A 380 -15.57 31.58 -9.48
C GLY A 380 -16.37 32.07 -8.26
N GLY A 381 -15.72 32.24 -7.11
CA GLY A 381 -16.35 32.80 -5.91
C GLY A 381 -16.90 34.21 -6.12
N THR A 382 -18.14 34.46 -5.64
CA THR A 382 -18.81 35.76 -5.68
C THR A 382 -18.97 36.30 -4.26
N PHE A 383 -18.33 37.43 -3.98
CA PHE A 383 -18.38 38.09 -2.69
C PHE A 383 -19.61 39.00 -2.55
N ALA A 384 -20.27 38.88 -1.41
CA ALA A 384 -21.40 39.74 -1.02
C ALA A 384 -21.02 40.60 0.20
N SER A 385 -20.69 41.86 -0.02
CA SER A 385 -20.22 42.78 1.04
C SER A 385 -21.27 42.98 2.17
N ALA A 386 -22.56 42.86 1.87
CA ALA A 386 -23.63 42.97 2.88
C ALA A 386 -23.60 41.84 3.92
N THR A 387 -23.13 40.65 3.58
CA THR A 387 -23.08 39.46 4.44
C THR A 387 -21.66 39.12 4.85
N ASN A 388 -20.66 39.77 4.26
CA ASN A 388 -19.24 39.47 4.38
C ASN A 388 -18.93 37.98 4.12
N LYS A 389 -19.50 37.43 3.02
CA LYS A 389 -19.32 36.04 2.62
C LYS A 389 -19.06 35.93 1.13
N THR A 390 -18.26 34.98 0.73
CA THR A 390 -18.09 34.58 -0.66
C THR A 390 -18.84 33.27 -0.89
N THR A 391 -19.63 33.23 -1.95
CA THR A 391 -20.38 32.03 -2.37
C THR A 391 -19.75 31.44 -3.62
N PHE A 392 -19.50 30.15 -3.60
CA PHE A 392 -19.08 29.35 -4.74
C PHE A 392 -20.27 28.52 -5.18
N THR A 393 -20.60 28.56 -6.47
CA THR A 393 -21.73 27.86 -7.06
C THR A 393 -21.28 27.00 -8.22
N ASN A 394 -22.06 25.93 -8.51
CA ASN A 394 -21.80 25.00 -9.61
C ASN A 394 -20.39 24.38 -9.57
N GLN A 395 -19.87 24.12 -8.39
CA GLN A 395 -18.69 23.30 -8.21
C GLN A 395 -19.07 21.83 -8.44
N SER A 396 -18.15 20.96 -8.76
CA SER A 396 -18.49 19.56 -9.05
C SER A 396 -19.03 18.79 -7.83
N ASP A 397 -19.88 17.79 -8.05
CA ASP A 397 -20.61 16.92 -7.09
C ASP A 397 -19.75 16.15 -6.05
N TRP A 398 -18.53 16.53 -5.80
CA TRP A 398 -17.65 15.74 -4.93
C TRP A 398 -17.80 16.06 -3.43
N ILE A 399 -18.39 17.22 -3.08
CA ILE A 399 -18.44 17.74 -1.70
C ILE A 399 -19.17 16.78 -0.75
N ASP A 400 -20.19 16.06 -1.23
CA ASP A 400 -20.96 15.10 -0.45
C ASP A 400 -20.52 13.64 -0.61
N GLN A 401 -19.68 13.36 -1.61
CA GLN A 401 -19.24 12.00 -1.92
C GLN A 401 -18.09 11.54 -1.03
N VAL A 402 -17.22 12.47 -0.60
CA VAL A 402 -16.06 12.18 0.22
C VAL A 402 -16.02 13.14 1.40
N THR A 403 -16.09 12.62 2.60
CA THR A 403 -15.95 13.40 3.83
C THR A 403 -14.65 13.01 4.56
N SER A 404 -14.17 13.86 5.45
CA SER A 404 -13.06 13.55 6.35
C SER A 404 -13.59 13.27 7.76
N PRO A 405 -12.91 12.44 8.56
CA PRO A 405 -13.30 12.19 9.96
C PRO A 405 -13.47 13.46 10.80
N ASN A 406 -12.75 14.52 10.48
CA ASN A 406 -12.85 15.80 11.17
C ASN A 406 -14.00 16.67 10.67
N GLY A 407 -14.59 16.34 9.52
CA GLY A 407 -15.74 17.05 8.94
C GLY A 407 -15.49 18.51 8.56
N LYS A 408 -14.25 19.03 8.65
CA LYS A 408 -13.89 20.41 8.36
C LYS A 408 -13.40 20.56 6.94
N LEU A 409 -14.31 21.01 6.08
CA LEU A 409 -14.02 21.39 4.71
C LEU A 409 -13.49 22.83 4.69
N VAL A 410 -12.34 23.05 4.06
CA VAL A 410 -11.70 24.37 3.98
C VAL A 410 -11.27 24.71 2.56
N VAL A 411 -11.25 26.00 2.26
CA VAL A 411 -10.62 26.57 1.07
C VAL A 411 -9.30 27.20 1.46
N VAL A 412 -8.26 26.97 0.67
CA VAL A 412 -6.91 27.56 0.83
C VAL A 412 -6.55 28.34 -0.43
N ASP A 413 -6.05 29.56 -0.27
CA ASP A 413 -5.49 30.34 -1.36
C ASP A 413 -4.00 29.97 -1.52
N THR A 414 -3.62 29.56 -2.72
CA THR A 414 -2.22 29.22 -3.07
C THR A 414 -1.63 30.16 -4.13
N ASP A 415 -2.31 31.26 -4.44
CA ASP A 415 -1.83 32.23 -5.43
C ASP A 415 -0.82 33.20 -4.77
N PRO A 416 0.48 33.16 -5.14
CA PRO A 416 1.52 34.02 -4.55
C PRO A 416 1.36 35.51 -4.87
N SER A 417 0.43 35.87 -5.77
CA SER A 417 0.17 37.26 -6.13
C SER A 417 -0.78 37.97 -5.16
N THR A 418 -1.36 37.24 -4.19
CA THR A 418 -2.34 37.77 -3.23
C THR A 418 -1.76 37.92 -1.83
N THR A 419 -2.40 38.75 -1.01
CA THR A 419 -2.12 38.86 0.44
C THR A 419 -2.76 37.68 1.22
N ARG A 420 -3.52 36.83 0.54
CA ARG A 420 -4.21 35.65 1.12
C ARG A 420 -3.44 34.35 0.92
N GLU A 421 -2.29 34.39 0.24
CA GLU A 421 -1.49 33.19 0.04
C GLU A 421 -1.26 32.44 1.37
N GLY A 422 -1.63 31.15 1.41
CA GLY A 422 -1.53 30.30 2.60
C GLY A 422 -2.67 30.45 3.61
N ARG A 423 -3.56 31.45 3.46
CA ARG A 423 -4.74 31.56 4.30
C ARG A 423 -5.77 30.50 3.94
N TYR A 424 -6.54 30.08 4.93
CA TYR A 424 -7.66 29.19 4.71
C TYR A 424 -8.95 29.69 5.38
N ALA A 425 -10.08 29.27 4.84
CA ALA A 425 -11.40 29.54 5.43
C ALA A 425 -12.24 28.27 5.50
N GLU A 426 -12.97 28.09 6.59
CA GLU A 426 -13.88 26.96 6.78
C GLU A 426 -15.14 27.16 5.94
N CYS A 427 -15.52 26.11 5.18
CA CYS A 427 -16.67 26.13 4.31
C CYS A 427 -17.97 25.83 5.07
N THR A 428 -19.01 26.55 4.73
CA THR A 428 -20.40 26.20 5.07
C THR A 428 -21.05 25.64 3.82
N VAL A 429 -21.25 24.32 3.78
CA VAL A 429 -21.87 23.62 2.65
C VAL A 429 -23.36 23.98 2.57
N ILE A 430 -23.83 24.34 1.38
CA ILE A 430 -25.23 24.62 1.08
C ILE A 430 -25.90 23.38 0.46
N ASN A 431 -25.25 22.79 -0.52
CA ASN A 431 -25.65 21.57 -1.21
C ASN A 431 -24.38 20.90 -1.84
N ASN A 432 -24.57 19.90 -2.67
CA ASN A 432 -23.48 19.13 -3.29
C ASN A 432 -22.54 19.95 -4.17
N ASP A 433 -23.01 21.09 -4.70
CA ASP A 433 -22.29 21.92 -5.66
C ASP A 433 -21.95 23.32 -5.12
N ASP A 434 -22.61 23.74 -4.05
CA ASP A 434 -22.54 25.11 -3.56
C ASP A 434 -22.09 25.17 -2.11
N PHE A 435 -21.23 26.13 -1.80
CA PHE A 435 -20.79 26.42 -0.44
C PHE A 435 -20.51 27.91 -0.26
N THR A 436 -20.43 28.33 1.00
CA THR A 436 -20.02 29.70 1.36
C THR A 436 -18.84 29.67 2.32
N ILE A 437 -17.99 30.68 2.24
CA ILE A 437 -16.90 30.93 3.16
C ILE A 437 -16.98 32.36 3.70
N PRO A 438 -16.51 32.63 4.93
CA PRO A 438 -16.42 33.98 5.47
C PRO A 438 -15.37 34.81 4.74
N GLY A 439 -15.60 36.12 4.63
CA GLY A 439 -14.65 37.04 4.00
C GLY A 439 -14.76 37.12 2.48
N ASP A 440 -13.89 37.97 1.92
CA ASP A 440 -13.78 38.18 0.47
C ASP A 440 -12.73 37.24 -0.12
N TRP A 441 -13.21 36.26 -0.90
CA TRP A 441 -12.42 35.29 -1.66
C TRP A 441 -12.73 35.37 -3.16
N SER A 442 -13.26 36.50 -3.59
CA SER A 442 -13.47 36.76 -5.01
C SER A 442 -12.20 37.21 -5.71
N ARG A 443 -12.23 37.33 -7.02
CA ARG A 443 -11.12 37.90 -7.79
C ARG A 443 -10.93 39.37 -7.47
N GLU A 444 -9.70 39.73 -7.11
CA GLU A 444 -9.26 41.08 -6.77
C GLU A 444 -8.11 41.54 -7.69
N VAL A 445 -7.80 42.82 -7.71
CA VAL A 445 -6.62 43.35 -8.39
C VAL A 445 -5.39 43.04 -7.54
N THR A 446 -4.44 42.28 -8.07
CA THR A 446 -3.25 41.83 -7.34
C THR A 446 -2.05 42.75 -7.55
N SER A 447 -1.93 43.37 -8.73
CA SER A 447 -0.84 44.31 -9.03
C SER A 447 -1.22 45.28 -10.13
N ILE A 448 -0.55 46.43 -10.13
CA ILE A 448 -0.63 47.44 -11.19
C ILE A 448 0.79 47.79 -11.62
N THR A 449 1.15 47.45 -12.86
CA THR A 449 2.46 47.70 -13.42
C THR A 449 2.43 48.91 -14.35
N VAL A 450 3.23 49.93 -14.08
CA VAL A 450 3.37 51.09 -14.97
C VAL A 450 4.10 50.67 -16.22
N THR A 451 3.44 50.75 -17.37
CA THR A 451 4.00 50.42 -18.69
C THR A 451 4.61 51.64 -19.38
N ASN A 452 4.11 52.80 -19.07
CA ASN A 452 4.65 54.08 -19.52
C ASN A 452 4.45 55.13 -18.42
N GLY A 453 5.52 55.72 -17.92
CA GLY A 453 5.46 56.75 -16.87
C GLY A 453 4.90 58.10 -17.34
N GLY A 454 4.77 58.32 -18.64
CA GLY A 454 4.39 59.63 -19.19
C GLY A 454 5.43 60.71 -18.91
N SER A 455 5.02 61.98 -19.02
CA SER A 455 5.90 63.11 -18.71
C SER A 455 5.10 64.36 -18.34
N GLY A 456 5.78 65.34 -17.69
CA GLY A 456 5.20 66.64 -17.37
C GLY A 456 4.34 66.67 -16.10
N TYR A 457 4.32 65.59 -15.29
CA TYR A 457 3.56 65.57 -14.05
C TYR A 457 4.22 66.44 -12.98
N THR A 458 3.43 67.40 -12.44
CA THR A 458 3.83 68.28 -11.33
C THR A 458 3.24 67.86 -9.99
N SER A 459 2.19 67.04 -10.01
CA SER A 459 1.59 66.37 -8.87
C SER A 459 1.13 64.96 -9.28
N ALA A 460 0.94 64.04 -8.30
CA ALA A 460 0.45 62.72 -8.58
C ALA A 460 -0.90 62.75 -9.32
N PRO A 461 -1.06 62.08 -10.47
CA PRO A 461 -2.34 61.97 -11.16
C PRO A 461 -3.30 61.10 -10.36
N THR A 462 -4.60 61.37 -10.54
CA THR A 462 -5.64 60.48 -10.02
C THR A 462 -5.63 59.18 -10.83
N VAL A 463 -5.55 58.03 -10.14
CA VAL A 463 -5.66 56.69 -10.73
C VAL A 463 -7.14 56.30 -10.69
N THR A 464 -7.66 55.90 -11.84
CA THR A 464 -9.05 55.38 -11.98
C THR A 464 -8.95 53.93 -12.49
N ILE A 465 -9.46 53.01 -11.69
CA ILE A 465 -9.61 51.60 -12.06
C ILE A 465 -11.05 51.37 -12.46
N SER A 466 -11.31 50.93 -13.68
CA SER A 466 -12.66 50.78 -14.20
C SER A 466 -12.84 49.57 -15.11
N GLY A 467 -14.04 49.06 -15.22
CA GLY A 467 -14.35 47.87 -16.02
C GLY A 467 -14.01 46.56 -15.28
N GLY A 468 -13.86 45.50 -16.03
CA GLY A 468 -13.52 44.15 -15.46
C GLY A 468 -14.64 43.48 -14.66
N GLY A 469 -15.84 44.08 -14.54
CA GLY A 469 -16.98 43.52 -13.78
C GLY A 469 -16.88 43.68 -12.27
N GLY A 470 -15.73 44.05 -11.73
CA GLY A 470 -15.48 44.25 -10.31
C GLY A 470 -15.81 45.66 -9.81
N SER A 471 -15.63 45.89 -8.52
CA SER A 471 -15.86 47.18 -7.86
C SER A 471 -14.88 47.44 -6.71
N ALA A 472 -14.90 48.67 -6.22
CA ALA A 472 -14.16 49.15 -5.03
C ALA A 472 -12.63 49.17 -5.13
N ALA A 473 -11.98 48.82 -6.24
CA ALA A 473 -10.54 48.92 -6.38
C ALA A 473 -10.10 50.38 -6.41
N THR A 474 -9.10 50.75 -5.61
CA THR A 474 -8.51 52.08 -5.56
C THR A 474 -6.99 52.01 -5.50
N ALA A 475 -6.34 52.97 -6.10
CA ALA A 475 -4.88 53.07 -6.12
C ALA A 475 -4.38 54.50 -6.16
N THR A 476 -3.13 54.71 -5.75
CA THR A 476 -2.42 56.01 -5.78
C THR A 476 -1.17 55.90 -6.64
N ALA A 477 -0.91 56.96 -7.42
CA ALA A 477 0.30 57.04 -8.24
C ALA A 477 1.42 57.77 -7.48
N THR A 478 2.64 57.29 -7.66
CA THR A 478 3.86 57.96 -7.22
C THR A 478 4.57 58.56 -8.44
N ILE A 479 5.04 59.81 -8.35
CA ILE A 479 5.77 60.48 -9.42
C ILE A 479 7.19 60.79 -8.98
N GLU A 480 8.13 60.66 -9.92
CA GLU A 480 9.51 61.08 -9.77
C GLU A 480 10.00 61.68 -11.08
N SER A 481 10.68 62.83 -10.99
CA SER A 481 11.19 63.55 -12.16
C SER A 481 10.14 63.83 -13.24
N GLY A 482 8.89 64.09 -12.85
CA GLY A 482 7.79 64.41 -13.76
C GLY A 482 7.18 63.26 -14.50
N ALA A 483 7.45 62.02 -14.09
CA ALA A 483 6.85 60.79 -14.62
C ALA A 483 6.25 59.96 -13.49
N VAL A 484 5.24 59.14 -13.79
CA VAL A 484 4.69 58.12 -12.87
C VAL A 484 5.65 56.94 -12.80
N THR A 485 6.18 56.65 -11.61
CA THR A 485 7.16 55.58 -11.38
C THR A 485 6.52 54.33 -10.77
N ALA A 486 5.47 54.49 -9.96
CA ALA A 486 4.78 53.40 -9.33
C ALA A 486 3.28 53.69 -9.12
N VAL A 487 2.50 52.66 -9.01
CA VAL A 487 1.09 52.71 -8.58
C VAL A 487 0.90 51.74 -7.42
N THR A 488 0.53 52.28 -6.26
CA THR A 488 0.26 51.48 -5.06
C THR A 488 -1.22 51.26 -4.93
N ILE A 489 -1.64 50.02 -4.78
CA ILE A 489 -3.03 49.63 -4.56
C ILE A 489 -3.38 49.96 -3.10
N ASN A 490 -4.46 50.71 -2.88
CA ASN A 490 -4.98 51.02 -1.56
C ASN A 490 -6.14 50.10 -1.15
N ASN A 491 -6.89 49.62 -2.15
CA ASN A 491 -7.94 48.62 -2.01
C ASN A 491 -7.96 47.77 -3.27
N ASN A 492 -7.85 46.48 -3.10
CA ASN A 492 -7.79 45.50 -4.21
C ASN A 492 -9.10 45.39 -4.96
N GLY A 493 -10.22 45.80 -4.33
CA GLY A 493 -11.57 45.58 -4.87
C GLY A 493 -11.99 44.12 -4.88
N TYR A 494 -13.14 43.81 -5.45
CA TYR A 494 -13.71 42.48 -5.44
C TYR A 494 -14.57 42.17 -6.69
N ASN A 495 -14.83 40.87 -6.91
CA ASN A 495 -15.70 40.36 -7.98
C ASN A 495 -15.24 40.67 -9.41
N PHE A 496 -13.95 40.81 -9.66
CA PHE A 496 -13.45 41.00 -11.02
C PHE A 496 -13.62 39.71 -11.85
N THR A 497 -14.23 39.85 -13.03
CA THR A 497 -14.38 38.75 -14.00
C THR A 497 -13.34 38.82 -15.13
N SER A 498 -12.77 40.01 -15.34
CA SER A 498 -11.69 40.26 -16.29
C SER A 498 -10.81 41.43 -15.79
N VAL A 499 -9.63 41.56 -16.39
CA VAL A 499 -8.66 42.62 -16.02
C VAL A 499 -9.28 44.00 -16.22
N PRO A 500 -9.31 44.88 -15.19
CA PRO A 500 -9.81 46.26 -15.32
C PRO A 500 -8.83 47.15 -16.08
N THR A 501 -9.34 48.24 -16.58
CA THR A 501 -8.55 49.29 -17.21
C THR A 501 -8.05 50.30 -16.16
N VAL A 502 -6.78 50.65 -16.21
CA VAL A 502 -6.15 51.69 -15.36
C VAL A 502 -5.97 52.97 -16.17
N ALA A 503 -6.55 54.05 -15.71
CA ALA A 503 -6.47 55.36 -16.34
C ALA A 503 -5.88 56.41 -15.39
N PHE A 504 -5.10 57.34 -15.94
CA PHE A 504 -4.51 58.46 -15.21
C PHE A 504 -5.18 59.77 -15.64
N SER A 505 -5.49 60.62 -14.68
CA SER A 505 -6.07 61.95 -14.96
C SER A 505 -5.54 63.02 -14.03
N GLY A 506 -5.41 64.22 -14.52
CA GLY A 506 -4.87 65.35 -13.73
C GLY A 506 -3.33 65.31 -13.58
N GLY A 507 -2.82 66.01 -12.57
CA GLY A 507 -1.36 66.06 -12.26
C GLY A 507 -0.51 66.91 -13.21
N GLY A 508 -1.07 67.52 -14.27
CA GLY A 508 -0.36 68.40 -15.22
C GLY A 508 0.44 67.69 -16.33
N GLY A 509 0.60 66.36 -16.25
CA GLY A 509 1.30 65.52 -17.24
C GLY A 509 0.38 64.76 -18.18
N SER A 510 0.98 63.95 -19.06
CA SER A 510 0.24 63.12 -20.03
C SER A 510 0.96 61.81 -20.35
N SER A 511 0.24 60.90 -21.06
CA SER A 511 0.76 59.65 -21.61
C SER A 511 1.22 58.61 -20.59
N ALA A 512 0.86 58.71 -19.32
CA ALA A 512 1.05 57.63 -18.36
C ALA A 512 0.09 56.49 -18.72
N ALA A 513 0.58 55.24 -18.66
CA ALA A 513 -0.18 54.02 -18.88
C ALA A 513 0.28 52.93 -17.90
N ALA A 514 -0.67 52.14 -17.45
CA ALA A 514 -0.40 51.00 -16.60
C ALA A 514 -1.35 49.85 -16.95
N THR A 515 -0.96 48.63 -16.61
CA THR A 515 -1.77 47.42 -16.70
C THR A 515 -1.98 46.83 -15.32
N ALA A 516 -3.21 46.40 -15.06
CA ALA A 516 -3.55 45.63 -13.86
C ALA A 516 -3.40 44.14 -14.08
N ALA A 517 -3.15 43.40 -13.03
CA ALA A 517 -3.34 41.96 -12.95
C ALA A 517 -4.43 41.66 -11.91
N ILE A 518 -5.10 40.57 -12.06
CA ILE A 518 -6.11 40.11 -11.11
C ILE A 518 -5.81 38.69 -10.68
N HIS A 519 -6.30 38.31 -9.51
CA HIS A 519 -6.24 36.93 -9.00
C HIS A 519 -6.83 35.94 -9.99
N THR A 520 -6.27 34.73 -10.09
CA THR A 520 -6.75 33.67 -11.00
C THR A 520 -8.20 33.28 -10.71
N GLY A 521 -8.62 33.38 -9.44
CA GLY A 521 -9.93 32.94 -8.95
C GLY A 521 -10.00 31.45 -8.72
N GLU A 522 -8.85 30.78 -8.70
CA GLU A 522 -8.72 29.36 -8.39
C GLU A 522 -8.21 29.20 -6.98
N PHE A 523 -8.82 28.26 -6.23
CA PHE A 523 -8.49 27.96 -4.84
C PHE A 523 -8.46 26.45 -4.66
N ASN A 524 -7.66 25.97 -3.72
CA ASN A 524 -7.67 24.57 -3.33
C ASN A 524 -8.70 24.36 -2.22
N ILE A 525 -9.58 23.38 -2.38
CA ILE A 525 -10.56 22.98 -1.40
C ILE A 525 -10.32 21.53 -0.99
N GLY A 526 -10.40 21.23 0.31
CA GLY A 526 -10.20 19.89 0.84
C GLY A 526 -10.54 19.82 2.32
N TYR A 527 -10.35 18.66 2.91
CA TYR A 527 -10.66 18.41 4.31
C TYR A 527 -9.42 18.52 5.18
N LEU A 528 -9.55 19.19 6.33
CA LEU A 528 -8.54 19.15 7.38
C LEU A 528 -8.52 17.76 8.04
N TYR A 529 -7.35 17.30 8.42
CA TYR A 529 -7.15 16.10 9.22
C TYR A 529 -6.21 16.37 10.39
N ASP A 530 -6.31 15.55 11.43
CA ASP A 530 -5.48 15.70 12.62
C ASP A 530 -4.17 14.93 12.46
N TYR A 531 -3.08 15.62 12.76
CA TYR A 531 -1.78 15.02 13.05
C TYR A 531 -1.61 14.97 14.57
N GLN A 532 -1.30 13.81 15.14
CA GLN A 532 -1.14 13.64 16.58
C GLN A 532 0.03 12.73 16.90
N VAL A 533 0.82 13.12 17.89
CA VAL A 533 1.90 12.32 18.49
C VAL A 533 1.70 12.26 19.99
N ASP A 534 1.47 11.05 20.50
CA ASP A 534 1.46 10.78 21.94
C ASP A 534 2.85 10.29 22.34
N PHE A 535 3.57 11.09 23.13
CA PHE A 535 4.92 10.75 23.54
C PHE A 535 4.91 9.64 24.59
N PRO A 536 5.85 8.66 24.50
CA PRO A 536 6.00 7.64 25.52
C PRO A 536 6.52 8.26 26.81
N ARG A 537 6.34 7.54 27.92
CA ARG A 537 6.93 7.92 29.19
C ARG A 537 8.45 7.93 29.12
N PHE A 538 9.07 8.94 29.70
CA PHE A 538 10.52 9.13 29.66
C PHE A 538 11.20 8.30 30.75
N TYR A 539 12.31 7.65 30.40
CA TYR A 539 13.15 6.91 31.34
C TYR A 539 14.64 7.15 31.00
N LEU A 540 15.49 7.18 32.02
CA LEU A 540 16.92 7.13 31.79
C LEU A 540 17.30 5.77 31.23
N GLN A 541 18.05 5.76 30.16
CA GLN A 541 18.59 4.52 29.60
C GLN A 541 19.93 4.20 30.22
N LYS A 542 20.10 2.96 30.66
CA LYS A 542 21.36 2.39 31.12
C LYS A 542 21.88 1.50 30.02
N THR A 543 23.10 1.80 29.58
CA THR A 543 23.81 1.00 28.59
C THR A 543 24.80 0.10 29.33
N SER A 544 24.68 -1.20 29.18
CA SER A 544 25.71 -2.18 29.52
C SER A 544 26.29 -2.72 28.24
N ASP A 545 27.46 -3.38 28.30
CA ASP A 545 28.26 -3.76 27.11
C ASP A 545 27.48 -4.47 26.01
N ASP A 546 26.35 -5.15 26.34
CA ASP A 546 25.55 -5.91 25.37
C ASP A 546 24.05 -5.49 25.32
N SER A 547 23.59 -4.55 26.15
CA SER A 547 22.18 -4.21 26.17
C SER A 547 21.89 -2.78 26.65
N VAL A 548 20.82 -2.20 26.09
CA VAL A 548 20.25 -0.94 26.55
C VAL A 548 18.94 -1.25 27.29
N SER A 549 18.84 -0.82 28.53
CA SER A 549 17.63 -0.99 29.35
C SER A 549 17.16 0.32 29.97
N SER A 550 15.86 0.48 30.09
CA SER A 550 15.25 1.64 30.77
C SER A 550 15.27 1.44 32.28
N ASP A 551 15.70 2.46 33.03
CA ASP A 551 15.66 2.45 34.49
C ASP A 551 14.25 2.78 35.00
N ILE A 552 13.40 1.77 35.12
CA ILE A 552 12.01 1.89 35.57
C ILE A 552 11.83 2.05 37.07
N ASN A 553 12.88 1.73 37.84
CA ASN A 553 12.81 1.74 39.33
C ASN A 553 13.30 3.06 39.95
N SER A 554 13.89 3.94 39.15
CA SER A 554 14.40 5.23 39.62
C SER A 554 13.30 6.29 39.73
N LYS A 555 13.56 7.33 40.49
CA LYS A 555 12.73 8.52 40.50
C LYS A 555 13.28 9.50 39.47
N LEU A 556 12.51 9.72 38.42
CA LEU A 556 12.80 10.73 37.38
C LEU A 556 11.76 11.84 37.44
N THR A 557 12.19 13.07 37.64
CA THR A 557 11.37 14.28 37.48
C THR A 557 11.80 15.00 36.21
N VAL A 558 10.90 15.11 35.26
CA VAL A 558 11.15 15.81 34.00
C VAL A 558 10.86 17.30 34.23
N HIS A 559 11.84 18.17 33.97
CA HIS A 559 11.69 19.61 34.11
C HIS A 559 11.13 20.23 32.85
N ARG A 560 11.72 19.89 31.72
CA ARG A 560 11.28 20.38 30.41
C ARG A 560 11.50 19.35 29.31
N MET A 561 10.70 19.48 28.29
CA MET A 561 10.87 18.77 27.02
C MET A 561 11.20 19.80 25.94
N LYS A 562 12.17 19.48 25.08
CA LYS A 562 12.55 20.30 23.92
C LYS A 562 12.14 19.58 22.66
N LEU A 563 11.28 20.20 21.89
CA LEU A 563 10.86 19.73 20.56
C LEU A 563 11.65 20.50 19.49
N ASN A 564 12.37 19.76 18.66
CA ASN A 564 13.08 20.32 17.51
C ASN A 564 12.24 20.11 16.26
N PHE A 565 11.70 21.20 15.75
CA PHE A 565 10.89 21.22 14.55
C PHE A 565 11.71 21.57 13.32
N GLY A 566 11.34 20.95 12.17
CA GLY A 566 11.60 21.47 10.86
C GLY A 566 10.60 22.57 10.53
N LYS A 567 10.13 22.60 9.29
CA LYS A 567 9.06 23.54 8.92
C LYS A 567 7.82 23.29 9.78
N ILE A 568 7.36 24.33 10.47
CA ILE A 568 6.22 24.25 11.37
C ILE A 568 5.34 25.48 11.25
N GLY A 569 4.04 25.26 11.09
CA GLY A 569 3.02 26.31 11.10
C GLY A 569 2.38 26.44 12.48
N LEU A 570 1.44 25.58 12.79
CA LEU A 570 0.67 25.60 14.02
C LEU A 570 0.67 24.24 14.68
N TYR A 571 0.81 24.20 15.99
CA TYR A 571 0.60 22.98 16.79
C TYR A 571 0.10 23.30 18.20
N GLU A 572 -0.54 22.32 18.78
CA GLU A 572 -1.01 22.31 20.16
C GLU A 572 -0.25 21.26 20.95
N THR A 573 0.26 21.64 22.11
CA THR A 573 0.87 20.70 23.06
C THR A 573 0.00 20.59 24.28
N THR A 574 -0.45 19.38 24.62
CA THR A 574 -1.25 19.11 25.81
C THR A 574 -0.45 18.30 26.81
N LEU A 575 -0.32 18.82 28.03
CA LEU A 575 0.26 18.14 29.19
C LEU A 575 -0.86 17.65 30.10
N THR A 576 -1.04 16.34 30.18
CA THR A 576 -1.99 15.72 31.11
C THR A 576 -1.22 15.22 32.33
N ARG A 577 -1.50 15.80 33.50
CA ARG A 577 -0.82 15.50 34.76
C ARG A 577 -1.79 14.88 35.75
N VAL A 578 -1.37 13.81 36.43
CA VAL A 578 -2.22 13.12 37.41
C VAL A 578 -2.63 14.08 38.53
N GLY A 579 -3.95 14.22 38.75
CA GLY A 579 -4.51 15.08 39.77
C GLY A 579 -4.48 16.60 39.49
N LYS A 580 -4.15 17.01 38.26
CA LYS A 580 -4.17 18.40 37.84
C LYS A 580 -5.00 18.54 36.56
N ALA A 581 -5.52 19.73 36.30
CA ALA A 581 -6.13 20.04 35.02
C ALA A 581 -5.09 19.90 33.90
N ALA A 582 -5.54 19.45 32.73
CA ALA A 582 -4.71 19.44 31.53
C ALA A 582 -4.25 20.88 31.20
N TYR A 583 -2.99 21.02 30.82
CA TYR A 583 -2.42 22.27 30.36
C TYR A 583 -2.18 22.17 28.86
N THR A 584 -2.79 23.08 28.10
CA THR A 584 -2.64 23.16 26.67
C THR A 584 -1.91 24.45 26.31
N GLU A 585 -0.89 24.34 25.48
CA GLU A 585 -0.17 25.45 24.89
C GLU A 585 -0.27 25.36 23.38
N ILE A 586 -0.76 26.43 22.75
CA ILE A 586 -0.85 26.56 21.32
C ILE A 586 0.36 27.37 20.87
N TYR A 587 1.06 26.86 19.89
CA TYR A 587 2.14 27.56 19.20
C TYR A 587 1.73 27.89 17.78
N GLU A 588 1.94 29.12 17.42
CA GLU A 588 1.68 29.68 16.10
C GLU A 588 2.91 30.45 15.66
N SER A 589 3.29 30.28 14.43
CA SER A 589 4.44 30.95 13.84
C SER A 589 4.03 32.17 13.02
N THR A 590 2.96 32.85 13.43
CA THR A 590 2.53 34.10 12.80
C THR A 590 3.21 35.31 13.39
N ASP A 591 3.25 36.41 12.64
CA ASP A 591 3.77 37.68 13.10
C ASP A 591 2.91 38.20 14.26
N LEU A 592 3.56 38.69 15.32
CA LEU A 592 2.98 38.85 16.66
C LEU A 592 1.90 39.92 16.81
N ASP A 593 1.66 40.75 15.79
CA ASP A 593 0.84 41.95 15.92
C ASP A 593 -0.64 41.78 15.52
N GLU A 594 -0.98 40.81 14.68
CA GLU A 594 -2.38 40.53 14.28
C GLU A 594 -2.59 39.01 14.14
N TYR A 595 -3.08 38.41 15.20
CA TYR A 595 -3.40 36.97 15.18
C TYR A 595 -4.77 36.69 14.56
N ASP A 596 -4.77 36.03 13.41
CA ASP A 596 -5.91 35.35 12.86
C ASP A 596 -5.55 33.87 12.61
N ALA A 597 -6.32 32.93 13.19
CA ALA A 597 -6.07 31.50 13.06
C ALA A 597 -6.09 31.01 11.60
N SER A 598 -6.63 31.82 10.69
CA SER A 598 -6.66 31.55 9.25
C SER A 598 -5.49 32.14 8.47
N ASP A 599 -4.63 32.93 9.11
CA ASP A 599 -3.46 33.52 8.45
C ASP A 599 -2.44 32.46 8.04
N ALA A 600 -1.72 32.73 6.95
CA ALA A 600 -0.63 31.88 6.51
C ALA A 600 0.47 31.83 7.57
N PRO A 601 0.86 30.64 8.03
CA PRO A 601 1.91 30.55 9.02
C PRO A 601 3.26 30.85 8.39
N TYR A 602 4.06 31.67 9.07
CA TYR A 602 5.46 31.82 8.75
C TYR A 602 6.22 30.58 9.22
N LEU A 603 6.68 29.76 8.28
CA LEU A 603 7.34 28.51 8.63
C LEU A 603 8.80 28.72 9.02
N ASP A 604 9.14 28.42 10.25
CA ASP A 604 10.50 28.49 10.77
C ASP A 604 10.95 27.13 11.34
N GLU A 605 12.27 26.91 11.30
CA GLU A 605 12.90 25.81 12.02
C GLU A 605 13.16 26.26 13.47
N LYS A 606 12.50 25.65 14.44
CA LYS A 606 12.53 26.12 15.81
C LYS A 606 12.68 25.01 16.83
N ILE A 607 13.39 25.32 17.91
CA ILE A 607 13.40 24.50 19.12
C ILE A 607 12.45 25.13 20.12
N LYS A 608 11.41 24.37 20.51
CA LYS A 608 10.44 24.81 21.51
C LYS A 608 10.63 24.09 22.83
N ASP A 609 10.76 24.85 23.92
CA ASP A 609 10.82 24.34 25.28
C ASP A 609 9.41 24.25 25.88
N ILE A 610 9.04 23.06 26.35
CA ILE A 610 7.77 22.80 27.02
C ILE A 610 8.05 22.52 28.51
N PRO A 611 7.56 23.36 29.43
CA PRO A 611 7.76 23.15 30.86
C PRO A 611 6.87 22.01 31.36
N VAL A 612 7.48 20.95 31.88
CA VAL A 612 6.77 19.76 32.38
C VAL A 612 6.67 19.75 33.91
N TYR A 613 7.79 19.89 34.62
CA TYR A 613 7.92 19.91 36.08
C TYR A 613 7.07 18.85 36.82
N GLU A 614 7.15 17.60 36.34
CA GLU A 614 6.41 16.50 36.92
C GLU A 614 7.21 15.18 36.87
N ARG A 615 6.83 14.21 37.70
CA ARG A 615 7.41 12.86 37.62
C ARG A 615 7.02 12.21 36.30
N ASN A 616 7.95 11.49 35.71
CA ASN A 616 7.76 10.79 34.43
C ASN A 616 6.54 9.83 34.41
N LEU A 617 6.14 9.28 35.57
CA LEU A 617 4.98 8.38 35.69
C LEU A 617 3.64 9.11 35.77
N ASN A 618 3.65 10.41 36.04
CA ASN A 618 2.46 11.23 36.29
C ASN A 618 2.13 12.20 35.18
N VAL A 619 2.85 12.15 34.06
CA VAL A 619 2.65 13.07 32.95
C VAL A 619 2.58 12.29 31.64
N ASP A 620 1.59 12.63 30.84
CA ASP A 620 1.47 12.25 29.45
C ASP A 620 1.51 13.54 28.61
N VAL A 621 2.23 13.51 27.49
CA VAL A 621 2.43 14.64 26.60
C VAL A 621 1.92 14.28 25.22
N THR A 622 1.03 15.12 24.69
CA THR A 622 0.46 14.97 23.35
C THR A 622 0.76 16.21 22.53
N LEU A 623 1.26 16.01 21.31
CA LEU A 623 1.40 17.02 20.28
C LEU A 623 0.31 16.82 19.24
N LYS A 624 -0.42 17.88 18.90
CA LYS A 624 -1.49 17.81 17.90
C LYS A 624 -1.39 19.03 16.95
N SER A 625 -1.71 18.81 15.68
CA SER A 625 -1.96 19.86 14.71
C SER A 625 -3.10 19.45 13.80
N SER A 626 -4.04 20.38 13.56
CA SER A 626 -5.14 20.25 12.59
C SER A 626 -5.10 21.33 11.51
N HIS A 627 -3.99 22.07 11.43
CA HIS A 627 -3.75 23.12 10.45
C HIS A 627 -3.27 22.51 9.12
N PRO A 628 -3.62 23.09 7.94
CA PRO A 628 -3.13 22.61 6.66
C PRO A 628 -1.61 22.78 6.44
N ALA A 629 -0.95 23.66 7.20
CA ALA A 629 0.51 23.82 7.16
C ALA A 629 1.24 22.64 7.82
N PRO A 630 2.50 22.36 7.44
CA PRO A 630 3.27 21.26 8.01
C PRO A 630 3.56 21.44 9.51
N ALA A 631 3.69 20.32 10.23
CA ALA A 631 4.13 20.26 11.63
C ALA A 631 5.23 19.20 11.77
N THR A 632 6.37 19.43 11.14
CA THR A 632 7.48 18.45 11.03
C THR A 632 8.28 18.38 12.32
N LEU A 633 8.06 17.34 13.13
CA LEU A 633 8.88 17.05 14.31
C LEU A 633 10.12 16.23 13.91
N ARG A 634 11.33 16.80 14.04
CA ARG A 634 12.60 16.14 13.72
C ARG A 634 13.14 15.30 14.86
N SER A 635 13.14 15.88 16.07
CA SER A 635 13.66 15.20 17.26
C SER A 635 13.08 15.79 18.54
N MET A 636 13.22 15.03 19.61
CA MET A 636 12.82 15.44 20.94
C MET A 636 13.93 15.12 21.92
N SER A 637 14.17 16.03 22.88
CA SER A 637 15.02 15.80 24.04
C SER A 637 14.29 16.26 25.31
N TRP A 638 14.75 15.80 26.45
CA TRP A 638 14.19 16.20 27.74
C TRP A 638 15.29 16.40 28.76
N GLU A 639 15.04 17.24 29.75
CA GLU A 639 15.91 17.54 30.89
C GLU A 639 15.18 17.23 32.19
N GLY A 640 15.90 16.71 33.16
CA GLY A 640 15.27 16.37 34.45
C GLY A 640 16.25 15.86 35.49
N ASP A 641 15.76 15.73 36.70
CA ASP A 641 16.50 15.16 37.84
C ASP A 641 16.22 13.67 37.98
N TRP A 642 17.29 12.91 38.03
CA TRP A 642 17.26 11.48 38.25
C TRP A 642 17.84 11.11 39.62
N SER A 643 17.14 10.25 40.36
CA SER A 643 17.61 9.71 41.64
C SER A 643 17.44 8.20 41.64
N PRO A 644 18.54 7.44 41.85
CA PRO A 644 18.46 6.00 41.94
C PRO A 644 17.68 5.58 43.21
N MET A 645 16.90 4.53 43.12
CA MET A 645 16.31 3.94 44.31
C MET A 645 17.38 3.14 45.08
N HIS A 646 17.75 3.63 46.23
CA HIS A 646 18.58 2.86 47.15
C HIS A 646 17.67 1.97 47.99
N TYR A 647 17.68 0.67 47.75
CA TYR A 647 17.11 -0.28 48.68
C TYR A 647 18.06 -0.35 49.89
N ARG A 648 17.65 0.20 51.04
CA ARG A 648 18.27 -0.20 52.31
C ARG A 648 17.92 -1.66 52.53
N ARG A 649 18.91 -2.54 52.47
CA ARG A 649 18.79 -3.87 53.08
C ARG A 649 18.65 -3.63 54.59
N VAL A 650 17.47 -3.91 55.14
CA VAL A 650 17.26 -4.06 56.56
C VAL A 650 17.70 -5.44 56.95
#